data_3da19f81f8562cbf3b09adee9beacc4e
#
_entry.id   3da19f81f8562cbf3b09adee9beacc4e
#
_cell.length_a   1.000
_cell.length_b   1.000
_cell.length_c   1.000
_cell.angle_alpha   90.00
_cell.angle_beta   90.00
_cell.angle_gamma   90.00
#
_symmetry.space_group_name_H-M   'P 1'
#
loop_
_entity.id
_entity.type
_entity.pdbx_description
1 polymer ?
#
loop_
_entity_poly.entity_id
_entity_poly.type
_entity_poly.pdbx_seq_one_letter_code
_entity_poly.pdbx_strand_id
1 'polypeptide(L)'
;MWVRAGVGSTAAASAIGAGLTHAHPTANGVSDVALALFVGVVVVAAASRARPWSWLVASIAAAAWAPGPWAMAGAMAAAAAVGAVALHASPARRMVGAVIGAVDLQVILHLPSGRLGLNFAVSAATIAALGISWWLGAGKRTRGVAARLAFVGGSAVAAAGGALVVAALVVRHDAAVAIDRARAGLVAVQHGDSDRASQLFEEASRRFSSVHGVVAAWWTKPALVVPGLAQQAHALDRLTLAGRDLAATASEATRRADVGRLKVSDGRVDLAAVRAVAAPLRSVTVGLQRAERVASRVRSPWLVAPVAERLDGFTRELHDARGDAATASQAVAVLPSILGGSGPRYYFIAFATPSETRDLGGFMGDYGLLEANRGKLSLVEAARVRKLNTASRGRDLTDASAFPAQFLALQPEKFWQDVTGTVDFPTVAEAIRQLWPQSGGAQLDGVVYVDPGTLAALLELTGPITIPGYDKPLTAANAETFLEREQYLAFSNDARHDVLVETASTVFKRLTQGDLAGPRKIADTLAPVVHERRLMLHSFHRSEQALFERLQLDGALPPVHGDFLSVRSSNRGLNKIDSFMQRTVSDDITIDPGRNVVRATVTVTVENTAPERGLPLIVIGNRIGKPAGTNSTKVSVYTPLRLVDVTSGGTPIGRGAFREYGRWVYTALLDVPAGGRETVAFELEGAMDLRAGYHLDVVPQPLVNADHLRVRTHAVTGWKVSATATINSVLDVPEHLDVLLVRDGMPS
;
A
#
# COMPACT_ATOMS: atom_id res chain seq x y z
N MET A 1 -5.25 -57.27 -37.56
CA MET A 1 -4.10 -56.36 -37.72
C MET A 1 -4.50 -54.90 -37.61
N TRP A 2 -5.50 -54.42 -38.33
CA TRP A 2 -6.01 -53.03 -38.36
C TRP A 2 -6.33 -52.41 -37.00
N VAL A 3 -7.04 -53.13 -36.10
CA VAL A 3 -7.44 -52.60 -34.78
C VAL A 3 -6.22 -52.36 -33.86
N ARG A 4 -5.18 -53.21 -33.94
CA ARG A 4 -3.97 -53.03 -33.18
C ARG A 4 -3.16 -51.83 -33.68
N ALA A 5 -3.12 -51.61 -34.99
CA ALA A 5 -2.48 -50.45 -35.60
C ALA A 5 -3.22 -49.15 -35.21
N GLY A 6 -4.58 -49.13 -35.31
CA GLY A 6 -5.40 -47.98 -34.94
C GLY A 6 -5.27 -47.56 -33.45
N VAL A 7 -5.28 -48.56 -32.54
CA VAL A 7 -5.06 -48.28 -31.10
C VAL A 7 -3.64 -47.75 -30.87
N GLY A 8 -2.64 -48.31 -31.58
CA GLY A 8 -1.25 -47.82 -31.49
C GLY A 8 -1.08 -46.36 -31.98
N SER A 9 -1.71 -46.02 -33.10
CA SER A 9 -1.66 -44.65 -33.65
C SER A 9 -2.41 -43.67 -32.72
N THR A 10 -3.54 -44.05 -32.15
CA THR A 10 -4.28 -43.23 -31.17
C THR A 10 -3.46 -43.03 -29.89
N ALA A 11 -2.77 -44.07 -29.43
CA ALA A 11 -1.87 -43.94 -28.26
C ALA A 11 -0.70 -43.00 -28.52
N ALA A 12 -0.09 -43.08 -29.71
CA ALA A 12 0.98 -42.14 -30.09
C ALA A 12 0.46 -40.70 -30.20
N ALA A 13 -0.69 -40.48 -30.84
CA ALA A 13 -1.30 -39.15 -30.95
C ALA A 13 -1.66 -38.57 -29.58
N SER A 14 -2.26 -39.39 -28.69
CA SER A 14 -2.61 -39.01 -27.32
C SER A 14 -1.38 -38.69 -26.48
N ALA A 15 -0.31 -39.46 -26.62
CA ALA A 15 0.97 -39.21 -25.94
C ALA A 15 1.58 -37.87 -26.38
N ILE A 16 1.64 -37.63 -27.70
CA ILE A 16 2.16 -36.35 -28.24
C ILE A 16 1.28 -35.20 -27.79
N GLY A 17 -0.05 -35.31 -27.90
CA GLY A 17 -0.99 -34.27 -27.44
C GLY A 17 -0.83 -33.96 -25.95
N ALA A 18 -0.67 -34.99 -25.11
CA ALA A 18 -0.40 -34.78 -23.69
C ALA A 18 0.96 -34.09 -23.42
N GLY A 19 1.99 -34.44 -24.19
CA GLY A 19 3.32 -33.81 -24.11
C GLY A 19 3.33 -32.34 -24.53
N LEU A 20 2.38 -31.90 -25.36
CA LEU A 20 2.23 -30.52 -25.81
C LEU A 20 1.42 -29.66 -24.83
N THR A 21 0.79 -30.25 -23.81
CA THR A 21 0.09 -29.49 -22.79
C THR A 21 1.08 -28.86 -21.81
N HIS A 22 0.69 -27.72 -21.23
CA HIS A 22 1.50 -26.98 -20.25
C HIS A 22 1.30 -27.50 -18.82
N ALA A 23 0.97 -28.78 -18.65
CA ALA A 23 0.88 -29.40 -17.34
C ALA A 23 2.30 -29.74 -16.83
N HIS A 24 2.71 -29.12 -15.73
CA HIS A 24 4.03 -29.34 -15.14
C HIS A 24 3.93 -30.00 -13.74
N PRO A 25 3.50 -31.26 -13.65
CA PRO A 25 3.26 -31.94 -12.37
C PRO A 25 4.53 -32.21 -11.56
N THR A 26 5.70 -32.22 -12.17
CA THR A 26 6.98 -32.44 -11.49
C THR A 26 7.89 -31.20 -11.47
N ALA A 27 7.48 -30.11 -12.12
CA ALA A 27 8.28 -28.90 -12.34
C ALA A 27 9.64 -29.13 -13.05
N ASN A 28 9.81 -30.30 -13.69
CA ASN A 28 10.99 -30.64 -14.50
C ASN A 28 10.51 -31.03 -15.90
N GLY A 29 10.82 -30.23 -16.91
CA GLY A 29 10.29 -30.40 -18.27
C GLY A 29 10.57 -31.79 -18.87
N VAL A 30 11.73 -32.41 -18.59
CA VAL A 30 12.04 -33.77 -19.10
C VAL A 30 11.14 -34.81 -18.43
N SER A 31 10.99 -34.75 -17.11
CA SER A 31 10.11 -35.66 -16.35
C SER A 31 8.64 -35.45 -16.71
N ASP A 32 8.21 -34.19 -16.91
CA ASP A 32 6.84 -33.85 -17.27
C ASP A 32 6.48 -34.38 -18.65
N VAL A 33 7.36 -34.23 -19.66
CA VAL A 33 7.16 -34.80 -20.99
C VAL A 33 7.15 -36.33 -20.94
N ALA A 34 8.10 -36.96 -20.26
CA ALA A 34 8.14 -38.40 -20.13
C ALA A 34 6.90 -38.96 -19.45
N LEU A 35 6.42 -38.29 -18.40
CA LEU A 35 5.19 -38.66 -17.70
C LEU A 35 3.95 -38.47 -18.57
N ALA A 36 3.85 -37.37 -19.31
CA ALA A 36 2.73 -37.09 -20.23
C ALA A 36 2.65 -38.13 -21.33
N LEU A 37 3.77 -38.49 -21.95
CA LEU A 37 3.88 -39.56 -22.95
C LEU A 37 3.41 -40.90 -22.35
N PHE A 38 3.92 -41.24 -21.18
CA PHE A 38 3.55 -42.46 -20.48
C PHE A 38 2.04 -42.53 -20.15
N VAL A 39 1.48 -41.47 -19.57
CA VAL A 39 0.06 -41.39 -19.23
C VAL A 39 -0.81 -41.47 -20.50
N GLY A 40 -0.44 -40.78 -21.57
CA GLY A 40 -1.12 -40.83 -22.85
C GLY A 40 -1.23 -42.25 -23.38
N VAL A 41 -0.15 -43.01 -23.35
CA VAL A 41 -0.15 -44.43 -23.79
C VAL A 41 -0.98 -45.29 -22.85
N VAL A 42 -0.83 -45.16 -21.53
CA VAL A 42 -1.51 -45.99 -20.54
C VAL A 42 -3.03 -45.77 -20.55
N VAL A 43 -3.46 -44.51 -20.61
CA VAL A 43 -4.92 -44.18 -20.63
C VAL A 43 -5.58 -44.76 -21.87
N VAL A 44 -4.98 -44.59 -23.06
CA VAL A 44 -5.52 -45.15 -24.31
C VAL A 44 -5.53 -46.68 -24.28
N ALA A 45 -4.47 -47.32 -23.80
CA ALA A 45 -4.40 -48.77 -23.67
C ALA A 45 -5.45 -49.31 -22.69
N ALA A 46 -5.68 -48.66 -21.57
CA ALA A 46 -6.71 -48.99 -20.58
C ALA A 46 -8.11 -48.80 -21.17
N ALA A 47 -8.38 -47.64 -21.74
CA ALA A 47 -9.67 -47.31 -22.33
C ALA A 47 -10.04 -48.28 -23.49
N SER A 48 -9.08 -48.69 -24.34
CA SER A 48 -9.30 -49.62 -25.42
C SER A 48 -9.83 -50.99 -24.95
N ARG A 49 -9.61 -51.36 -23.68
CA ARG A 49 -10.03 -52.63 -23.07
C ARG A 49 -11.15 -52.48 -22.06
N ALA A 50 -11.49 -51.26 -21.70
CA ALA A 50 -12.52 -50.92 -20.71
C ALA A 50 -13.94 -51.18 -21.28
N ARG A 51 -14.93 -51.17 -20.40
CA ARG A 51 -16.33 -51.32 -20.76
C ARG A 51 -16.97 -49.99 -21.09
N PRO A 52 -17.99 -49.91 -21.98
CA PRO A 52 -18.60 -48.62 -22.38
C PRO A 52 -19.12 -47.75 -21.22
N TRP A 53 -19.65 -48.36 -20.15
CA TRP A 53 -20.11 -47.58 -18.98
C TRP A 53 -19.01 -46.75 -18.35
N SER A 54 -17.77 -47.25 -18.34
CA SER A 54 -16.64 -46.50 -17.74
C SER A 54 -16.18 -45.34 -18.62
N TRP A 55 -16.31 -45.48 -19.95
CA TRP A 55 -16.07 -44.33 -20.86
C TRP A 55 -17.10 -43.24 -20.66
N LEU A 56 -18.41 -43.67 -20.54
CA LEU A 56 -19.49 -42.72 -20.30
C LEU A 56 -19.28 -41.91 -19.00
N VAL A 57 -18.96 -42.62 -17.91
CA VAL A 57 -18.68 -41.95 -16.61
C VAL A 57 -17.50 -41.01 -16.73
N ALA A 58 -16.40 -41.42 -17.36
CA ALA A 58 -15.19 -40.59 -17.53
C ALA A 58 -15.51 -39.35 -18.37
N SER A 59 -16.18 -39.51 -19.52
CA SER A 59 -16.51 -38.41 -20.43
C SER A 59 -17.52 -37.42 -19.83
N ILE A 60 -18.54 -37.88 -19.09
CA ILE A 60 -19.47 -37.00 -18.37
C ILE A 60 -18.75 -36.22 -17.29
N ALA A 61 -17.92 -36.88 -16.48
CA ALA A 61 -17.16 -36.24 -15.44
C ALA A 61 -16.20 -35.18 -16.00
N ALA A 62 -15.54 -35.46 -17.12
CA ALA A 62 -14.65 -34.51 -17.78
C ALA A 62 -15.43 -33.33 -18.40
N ALA A 63 -16.55 -33.61 -19.10
CA ALA A 63 -17.36 -32.59 -19.79
C ALA A 63 -18.05 -31.62 -18.84
N ALA A 64 -18.49 -32.09 -17.67
CA ALA A 64 -19.23 -31.27 -16.69
C ALA A 64 -18.46 -30.08 -16.18
N TRP A 65 -17.13 -30.11 -16.26
CA TRP A 65 -16.25 -29.12 -15.68
C TRP A 65 -15.29 -28.46 -16.68
N ALA A 66 -15.37 -28.89 -17.94
CA ALA A 66 -14.50 -28.36 -18.98
C ALA A 66 -14.97 -26.99 -19.51
N PRO A 67 -14.08 -26.04 -19.79
CA PRO A 67 -14.44 -24.74 -20.36
C PRO A 67 -14.61 -24.83 -21.88
N GLY A 68 -15.62 -24.10 -22.41
CA GLY A 68 -15.77 -23.80 -23.83
C GLY A 68 -15.75 -25.04 -24.74
N PRO A 69 -14.87 -25.12 -25.76
CA PRO A 69 -14.85 -26.21 -26.74
C PRO A 69 -14.51 -27.57 -26.14
N TRP A 70 -13.84 -27.62 -25.00
CA TRP A 70 -13.50 -28.86 -24.30
C TRP A 70 -14.73 -29.56 -23.68
N ALA A 71 -15.71 -28.78 -23.22
CA ALA A 71 -17.01 -29.32 -22.76
C ALA A 71 -17.72 -30.05 -23.89
N MET A 72 -17.69 -29.49 -25.10
CA MET A 72 -18.29 -30.11 -26.30
C MET A 72 -17.53 -31.39 -26.71
N ALA A 73 -16.19 -31.37 -26.63
CA ALA A 73 -15.37 -32.56 -26.91
C ALA A 73 -15.69 -33.71 -25.94
N GLY A 74 -15.83 -33.42 -24.64
CA GLY A 74 -16.23 -34.39 -23.62
C GLY A 74 -17.68 -34.92 -23.84
N ALA A 75 -18.62 -34.05 -24.22
CA ALA A 75 -19.98 -34.43 -24.52
C ALA A 75 -20.06 -35.35 -25.78
N MET A 76 -19.27 -35.05 -26.81
CA MET A 76 -19.15 -35.93 -27.99
C MET A 76 -18.54 -37.28 -27.64
N ALA A 77 -17.53 -37.32 -26.76
CA ALA A 77 -16.97 -38.58 -26.26
C ALA A 77 -17.99 -39.39 -25.47
N ALA A 78 -18.84 -38.75 -24.64
CA ALA A 78 -19.93 -39.39 -23.93
C ALA A 78 -20.98 -39.97 -24.88
N ALA A 79 -21.37 -39.22 -25.91
CA ALA A 79 -22.30 -39.70 -26.94
C ALA A 79 -21.72 -40.90 -27.70
N ALA A 80 -20.43 -40.86 -28.05
CA ALA A 80 -19.73 -41.97 -28.67
C ALA A 80 -19.68 -43.23 -27.77
N ALA A 81 -19.54 -43.01 -26.43
CA ALA A 81 -19.58 -44.10 -25.45
C ALA A 81 -20.95 -44.80 -25.40
N VAL A 82 -22.05 -44.03 -25.49
CA VAL A 82 -23.43 -44.57 -25.59
C VAL A 82 -23.58 -45.40 -26.88
N GLY A 83 -23.15 -44.84 -28.02
CA GLY A 83 -23.24 -45.54 -29.31
C GLY A 83 -22.41 -46.83 -29.35
N ALA A 84 -21.28 -46.85 -28.61
CA ALA A 84 -20.43 -48.04 -28.54
C ALA A 84 -21.05 -49.24 -27.81
N VAL A 85 -22.14 -49.04 -27.07
CA VAL A 85 -22.90 -50.12 -26.45
C VAL A 85 -23.45 -51.05 -27.53
N ALA A 86 -23.84 -50.54 -28.70
CA ALA A 86 -24.33 -51.32 -29.82
C ALA A 86 -23.26 -52.21 -30.48
N LEU A 87 -21.98 -51.95 -30.24
CA LEU A 87 -20.86 -52.70 -30.85
C LEU A 87 -20.43 -53.93 -30.02
N HIS A 88 -21.34 -54.71 -29.50
CA HIS A 88 -21.14 -55.73 -28.45
C HIS A 88 -19.91 -56.65 -28.63
N ALA A 89 -19.62 -57.18 -29.72
CA ALA A 89 -18.50 -58.10 -29.94
C ALA A 89 -17.51 -57.66 -31.06
N SER A 90 -17.70 -56.46 -31.57
CA SER A 90 -16.90 -55.96 -32.69
C SER A 90 -15.49 -55.58 -32.29
N PRO A 91 -14.47 -55.90 -33.07
CA PRO A 91 -13.12 -55.39 -32.90
C PRO A 91 -13.06 -53.83 -32.91
N ALA A 92 -14.00 -53.19 -33.62
CA ALA A 92 -14.13 -51.74 -33.70
C ALA A 92 -14.32 -51.06 -32.32
N ARG A 93 -14.96 -51.75 -31.37
CA ARG A 93 -15.16 -51.27 -29.99
C ARG A 93 -13.86 -50.87 -29.31
N ARG A 94 -12.78 -51.62 -29.50
CA ARG A 94 -11.44 -51.29 -28.93
C ARG A 94 -10.90 -49.98 -29.48
N MET A 95 -11.16 -49.72 -30.72
CA MET A 95 -10.72 -48.50 -31.39
C MET A 95 -11.52 -47.28 -30.92
N VAL A 96 -12.85 -47.41 -30.77
CA VAL A 96 -13.72 -46.39 -30.21
C VAL A 96 -13.30 -46.05 -28.78
N GLY A 97 -13.07 -47.06 -27.93
CA GLY A 97 -12.57 -46.84 -26.57
C GLY A 97 -11.21 -46.16 -26.51
N ALA A 98 -10.30 -46.46 -27.44
CA ALA A 98 -9.03 -45.80 -27.54
C ALA A 98 -9.18 -44.28 -27.86
N VAL A 99 -10.05 -43.94 -28.81
CA VAL A 99 -10.35 -42.56 -29.20
C VAL A 99 -11.00 -41.80 -28.04
N ILE A 100 -12.02 -42.39 -27.40
CA ILE A 100 -12.68 -41.79 -26.24
C ILE A 100 -11.66 -41.50 -25.13
N GLY A 101 -10.80 -42.48 -24.78
CA GLY A 101 -9.80 -42.28 -23.75
C GLY A 101 -8.76 -41.19 -24.11
N ALA A 102 -8.44 -41.05 -25.39
CA ALA A 102 -7.55 -39.97 -25.86
C ALA A 102 -8.23 -38.59 -25.72
N VAL A 103 -9.49 -38.47 -26.10
CA VAL A 103 -10.29 -37.24 -25.96
C VAL A 103 -10.48 -36.87 -24.49
N ASP A 104 -10.90 -37.80 -23.66
CA ASP A 104 -11.10 -37.56 -22.22
C ASP A 104 -9.82 -37.10 -21.55
N LEU A 105 -8.67 -37.67 -21.90
CA LEU A 105 -7.40 -37.23 -21.38
C LEU A 105 -7.10 -35.77 -21.79
N GLN A 106 -7.36 -35.38 -23.04
CA GLN A 106 -7.14 -33.98 -23.48
C GLN A 106 -8.11 -33.04 -22.76
N VAL A 107 -9.37 -33.41 -22.57
CA VAL A 107 -10.35 -32.60 -21.81
C VAL A 107 -9.85 -32.40 -20.38
N ILE A 108 -9.40 -33.44 -19.70
CA ILE A 108 -8.88 -33.37 -18.32
C ILE A 108 -7.63 -32.47 -18.21
N LEU A 109 -6.75 -32.59 -19.18
CA LEU A 109 -5.52 -31.75 -19.19
C LEU A 109 -5.78 -30.26 -19.44
N HIS A 110 -6.96 -29.93 -20.00
CA HIS A 110 -7.39 -28.53 -20.21
C HIS A 110 -8.41 -28.03 -19.18
N LEU A 111 -8.70 -28.79 -18.13
CA LEU A 111 -9.49 -28.32 -17.01
C LEU A 111 -8.81 -27.16 -16.31
N PRO A 112 -9.55 -26.14 -15.84
CA PRO A 112 -8.96 -25.03 -15.10
C PRO A 112 -8.18 -25.53 -13.89
N SER A 113 -6.92 -25.14 -13.75
CA SER A 113 -6.07 -25.51 -12.63
C SER A 113 -6.48 -24.76 -11.37
N GLY A 114 -7.40 -25.31 -10.58
CA GLY A 114 -7.67 -24.90 -9.21
C GLY A 114 -6.80 -25.69 -8.21
N ARG A 115 -6.53 -25.12 -7.03
CA ARG A 115 -5.84 -25.80 -5.92
C ARG A 115 -6.52 -27.15 -5.67
N LEU A 116 -5.73 -28.27 -5.69
CA LEU A 116 -6.13 -29.64 -5.34
C LEU A 116 -7.66 -29.83 -5.07
N GLY A 117 -8.48 -29.43 -6.00
CA GLY A 117 -9.92 -29.40 -5.86
C GLY A 117 -10.58 -30.40 -6.81
N LEU A 118 -11.57 -29.87 -7.49
CA LEU A 118 -12.44 -30.61 -8.37
C LEU A 118 -11.72 -31.37 -9.49
N ASN A 119 -10.65 -30.78 -10.05
CA ASN A 119 -9.85 -31.40 -11.11
C ASN A 119 -9.14 -32.66 -10.65
N PHE A 120 -8.68 -32.72 -9.40
CA PHE A 120 -8.09 -33.90 -8.81
C PHE A 120 -9.20 -34.98 -8.63
N ALA A 121 -10.36 -34.58 -8.14
CA ALA A 121 -11.50 -35.51 -7.97
C ALA A 121 -11.97 -36.10 -9.32
N VAL A 122 -12.10 -35.26 -10.36
CA VAL A 122 -12.47 -35.71 -11.72
C VAL A 122 -11.43 -36.64 -12.31
N SER A 123 -10.14 -36.29 -12.19
CA SER A 123 -9.02 -37.12 -12.67
C SER A 123 -8.97 -38.45 -11.91
N ALA A 124 -9.13 -38.44 -10.60
CA ALA A 124 -9.15 -39.65 -9.76
C ALA A 124 -10.35 -40.53 -10.09
N ALA A 125 -11.54 -39.96 -10.26
CA ALA A 125 -12.75 -40.69 -10.66
C ALA A 125 -12.61 -41.32 -12.04
N THR A 126 -12.05 -40.62 -13.00
CA THR A 126 -11.78 -41.11 -14.37
C THR A 126 -10.77 -42.26 -14.35
N ILE A 127 -9.65 -42.11 -13.65
CA ILE A 127 -8.63 -43.16 -13.51
C ILE A 127 -9.23 -44.40 -12.82
N ALA A 128 -10.01 -44.21 -11.76
CA ALA A 128 -10.67 -45.28 -11.04
C ALA A 128 -11.69 -46.03 -11.95
N ALA A 129 -12.55 -45.28 -12.66
CA ALA A 129 -13.55 -45.89 -13.55
C ALA A 129 -12.92 -46.73 -14.67
N LEU A 130 -11.90 -46.18 -15.35
CA LEU A 130 -11.16 -46.88 -16.39
C LEU A 130 -10.35 -48.07 -15.84
N GLY A 131 -9.68 -47.86 -14.70
CA GLY A 131 -8.87 -48.88 -14.03
C GLY A 131 -9.69 -50.06 -13.52
N ILE A 132 -10.80 -49.79 -12.84
CA ILE A 132 -11.75 -50.83 -12.37
C ILE A 132 -12.32 -51.60 -13.56
N SER A 133 -12.78 -50.89 -14.59
CA SER A 133 -13.34 -51.51 -15.78
C SER A 133 -12.34 -52.39 -16.51
N TRP A 134 -11.10 -51.92 -16.67
CA TRP A 134 -9.98 -52.68 -17.23
C TRP A 134 -9.70 -53.94 -16.38
N TRP A 135 -9.63 -53.78 -15.04
CA TRP A 135 -9.38 -54.85 -14.09
C TRP A 135 -10.45 -55.97 -14.19
N LEU A 136 -11.72 -55.59 -14.25
CA LEU A 136 -12.84 -56.53 -14.42
C LEU A 136 -12.78 -57.29 -15.72
N GLY A 137 -12.19 -56.74 -16.78
CA GLY A 137 -12.04 -57.38 -18.08
C GLY A 137 -10.72 -58.15 -18.28
N ALA A 138 -9.75 -57.98 -17.41
CA ALA A 138 -8.42 -58.57 -17.55
C ALA A 138 -8.37 -60.02 -17.09
N GLY A 139 -7.56 -60.87 -17.76
CA GLY A 139 -7.30 -62.25 -17.36
C GLY A 139 -6.46 -62.37 -16.08
N LYS A 140 -6.53 -63.52 -15.40
CA LYS A 140 -5.84 -63.77 -14.11
C LYS A 140 -4.34 -63.44 -14.13
N ARG A 141 -3.62 -63.80 -15.19
CA ARG A 141 -2.20 -63.54 -15.35
C ARG A 141 -1.90 -62.07 -15.47
N THR A 142 -2.68 -61.34 -16.24
CA THR A 142 -2.56 -59.88 -16.44
C THR A 142 -2.87 -59.10 -15.16
N ARG A 143 -3.92 -59.54 -14.41
CA ARG A 143 -4.23 -58.95 -13.09
C ARG A 143 -3.10 -59.13 -12.10
N GLY A 144 -2.46 -60.34 -12.06
CA GLY A 144 -1.35 -60.63 -11.18
C GLY A 144 -0.12 -59.73 -11.48
N VAL A 145 0.19 -59.53 -12.75
CA VAL A 145 1.30 -58.61 -13.14
C VAL A 145 0.96 -57.17 -12.81
N ALA A 146 -0.25 -56.73 -13.15
CA ALA A 146 -0.68 -55.37 -12.84
C ALA A 146 -0.72 -55.07 -11.34
N ALA A 147 -1.21 -56.03 -10.54
CA ALA A 147 -1.22 -55.91 -9.08
C ALA A 147 0.22 -55.75 -8.50
N ARG A 148 1.18 -56.52 -9.01
CA ARG A 148 2.57 -56.43 -8.59
C ARG A 148 3.18 -55.07 -8.98
N LEU A 149 2.94 -54.62 -10.22
CA LEU A 149 3.41 -53.29 -10.66
C LEU A 149 2.77 -52.14 -9.87
N ALA A 150 1.47 -52.22 -9.60
CA ALA A 150 0.77 -51.23 -8.76
C ALA A 150 1.27 -51.27 -7.34
N PHE A 151 1.55 -52.44 -6.76
CA PHE A 151 2.13 -52.54 -5.41
C PHE A 151 3.53 -51.97 -5.33
N VAL A 152 4.42 -52.31 -6.27
CA VAL A 152 5.79 -51.78 -6.32
C VAL A 152 5.78 -50.28 -6.56
N GLY A 153 5.01 -49.80 -7.54
CA GLY A 153 4.90 -48.37 -7.83
C GLY A 153 4.27 -47.59 -6.67
N GLY A 154 3.20 -48.10 -6.08
CA GLY A 154 2.55 -47.47 -4.92
C GLY A 154 3.47 -47.42 -3.68
N SER A 155 4.22 -48.51 -3.43
CA SER A 155 5.22 -48.54 -2.35
C SER A 155 6.35 -47.54 -2.58
N ALA A 156 6.81 -47.39 -3.82
CA ALA A 156 7.84 -46.40 -4.17
C ALA A 156 7.35 -44.94 -3.97
N VAL A 157 6.10 -44.66 -4.38
CA VAL A 157 5.47 -43.35 -4.17
C VAL A 157 5.26 -43.08 -2.67
N ALA A 158 4.81 -44.09 -1.90
CA ALA A 158 4.63 -43.95 -0.45
C ALA A 158 5.99 -43.75 0.26
N ALA A 159 7.03 -44.45 -0.16
CA ALA A 159 8.38 -44.27 0.37
C ALA A 159 8.93 -42.86 0.05
N ALA A 160 8.76 -42.36 -1.17
CA ALA A 160 9.15 -41.01 -1.59
C ALA A 160 8.39 -39.93 -0.82
N GLY A 161 7.07 -40.11 -0.62
CA GLY A 161 6.25 -39.22 0.21
C GLY A 161 6.65 -39.22 1.66
N GLY A 162 6.87 -40.42 2.23
CA GLY A 162 7.37 -40.59 3.60
C GLY A 162 8.72 -39.91 3.81
N ALA A 163 9.65 -40.07 2.86
CA ALA A 163 10.95 -39.40 2.87
C ALA A 163 10.77 -37.85 2.92
N LEU A 164 9.92 -37.31 2.07
CA LEU A 164 9.69 -35.87 2.04
C LEU A 164 9.07 -35.36 3.35
N VAL A 165 8.11 -36.09 3.94
CA VAL A 165 7.50 -35.78 5.23
C VAL A 165 8.55 -35.82 6.33
N VAL A 166 9.40 -36.84 6.39
CA VAL A 166 10.50 -36.95 7.35
C VAL A 166 11.46 -35.77 7.19
N ALA A 167 11.86 -35.44 5.95
CA ALA A 167 12.70 -34.25 5.69
C ALA A 167 12.05 -32.98 6.24
N ALA A 168 10.76 -32.74 5.96
CA ALA A 168 10.02 -31.58 6.44
C ALA A 168 9.95 -31.54 7.98
N LEU A 169 9.76 -32.66 8.65
CA LEU A 169 9.73 -32.77 10.10
C LEU A 169 11.10 -32.49 10.72
N VAL A 170 12.18 -33.01 10.13
CA VAL A 170 13.54 -32.81 10.59
C VAL A 170 13.93 -31.33 10.50
N VAL A 171 13.61 -30.67 9.38
CA VAL A 171 14.06 -29.29 9.14
C VAL A 171 13.13 -28.22 9.72
N ARG A 172 11.91 -28.56 10.19
CA ARG A 172 10.92 -27.59 10.64
C ARG A 172 11.42 -26.62 11.71
N HIS A 173 12.24 -27.13 12.66
CA HIS A 173 12.80 -26.33 13.72
C HIS A 173 13.87 -25.35 13.18
N ASP A 174 14.83 -25.86 12.39
CA ASP A 174 15.88 -25.03 11.82
C ASP A 174 15.33 -23.98 10.84
N ALA A 175 14.28 -24.33 10.09
CA ALA A 175 13.60 -23.37 9.20
C ALA A 175 12.90 -22.25 9.99
N ALA A 176 12.21 -22.60 11.09
CA ALA A 176 11.58 -21.61 11.97
C ALA A 176 12.64 -20.69 12.60
N VAL A 177 13.70 -21.25 13.18
CA VAL A 177 14.80 -20.48 13.77
C VAL A 177 15.47 -19.58 12.71
N ALA A 178 15.67 -20.04 11.48
CA ALA A 178 16.25 -19.24 10.41
C ALA A 178 15.40 -18.00 10.11
N ILE A 179 14.08 -18.17 10.03
CA ILE A 179 13.13 -17.07 9.80
C ILE A 179 13.15 -16.09 10.98
N ASP A 180 13.09 -16.59 12.21
CA ASP A 180 13.11 -15.75 13.41
C ASP A 180 14.41 -14.98 13.56
N ARG A 181 15.56 -15.58 13.21
CA ARG A 181 16.86 -14.89 13.18
C ARG A 181 16.91 -13.82 12.09
N ALA A 182 16.36 -14.09 10.91
CA ALA A 182 16.28 -13.10 9.85
C ALA A 182 15.41 -11.89 10.26
N ARG A 183 14.26 -12.12 10.88
CA ARG A 183 13.40 -11.06 11.44
C ARG A 183 14.09 -10.29 12.56
N ALA A 184 14.73 -10.99 13.49
CA ALA A 184 15.49 -10.35 14.57
C ALA A 184 16.67 -9.53 14.03
N GLY A 185 17.32 -9.98 12.95
CA GLY A 185 18.35 -9.24 12.24
C GLY A 185 17.80 -7.93 11.65
N LEU A 186 16.62 -7.96 11.04
CA LEU A 186 15.95 -6.76 10.52
C LEU A 186 15.64 -5.77 11.66
N VAL A 187 15.13 -6.24 12.78
CA VAL A 187 14.87 -5.41 13.98
C VAL A 187 16.18 -4.78 14.49
N ALA A 188 17.28 -5.54 14.53
CA ALA A 188 18.57 -5.04 14.96
C ALA A 188 19.10 -3.93 14.02
N VAL A 189 18.96 -4.08 12.67
CA VAL A 189 19.28 -3.01 11.70
C VAL A 189 18.46 -1.76 12.00
N GLN A 190 17.18 -1.92 12.27
CA GLN A 190 16.28 -0.82 12.59
C GLN A 190 16.70 -0.05 13.84
N HIS A 191 17.32 -0.72 14.83
CA HIS A 191 17.87 -0.10 16.04
C HIS A 191 19.31 0.42 15.87
N GLY A 192 19.91 0.26 14.69
CA GLY A 192 21.28 0.70 14.40
C GLY A 192 22.36 -0.24 14.93
N ASP A 193 22.00 -1.43 15.42
CA ASP A 193 22.94 -2.45 15.92
C ASP A 193 23.42 -3.33 14.75
N SER A 194 24.35 -2.78 13.98
CA SER A 194 24.87 -3.43 12.76
C SER A 194 25.60 -4.74 13.05
N ASP A 195 26.34 -4.83 14.17
CA ASP A 195 27.09 -6.03 14.53
C ASP A 195 26.15 -7.18 14.89
N ARG A 196 25.17 -6.92 15.75
CA ARG A 196 24.15 -7.90 16.10
C ARG A 196 23.32 -8.31 14.91
N ALA A 197 22.93 -7.37 14.04
CA ALA A 197 22.18 -7.64 12.83
C ALA A 197 22.96 -8.57 11.87
N SER A 198 24.26 -8.28 11.63
CA SER A 198 25.09 -9.11 10.76
C SER A 198 25.23 -10.52 11.27
N GLN A 199 25.43 -10.72 12.59
CA GLN A 199 25.48 -12.02 13.23
C GLN A 199 24.18 -12.81 13.10
N LEU A 200 23.03 -12.15 13.31
CA LEU A 200 21.72 -12.77 13.19
C LEU A 200 21.41 -13.21 11.76
N PHE A 201 21.75 -12.38 10.77
CA PHE A 201 21.61 -12.75 9.36
C PHE A 201 22.56 -13.87 8.95
N GLU A 202 23.78 -13.89 9.47
CA GLU A 202 24.72 -14.98 9.22
C GLU A 202 24.22 -16.29 9.84
N GLU A 203 23.68 -16.27 11.06
CA GLU A 203 23.05 -17.44 11.68
C GLU A 203 21.85 -17.92 10.84
N ALA A 204 20.98 -17.00 10.39
CA ALA A 204 19.87 -17.33 9.49
C ALA A 204 20.36 -18.03 8.22
N SER A 205 21.40 -17.50 7.57
CA SER A 205 21.99 -18.09 6.36
C SER A 205 22.54 -19.50 6.62
N ARG A 206 23.24 -19.72 7.75
CA ARG A 206 23.73 -21.05 8.16
C ARG A 206 22.59 -22.04 8.38
N ARG A 207 21.52 -21.61 9.07
CA ARG A 207 20.34 -22.46 9.31
C ARG A 207 19.62 -22.82 8.00
N PHE A 208 19.41 -21.85 7.09
CA PHE A 208 18.88 -22.17 5.76
C PHE A 208 19.78 -23.14 4.99
N SER A 209 21.11 -23.04 5.11
CA SER A 209 22.05 -24.00 4.51
C SER A 209 21.87 -25.40 5.08
N SER A 210 21.69 -25.55 6.40
CA SER A 210 21.38 -26.82 7.06
C SER A 210 20.08 -27.43 6.51
N VAL A 211 19.01 -26.62 6.44
CA VAL A 211 17.71 -27.01 5.85
C VAL A 211 17.89 -27.51 4.41
N HIS A 212 18.60 -26.73 3.58
CA HIS A 212 18.87 -27.12 2.20
C HIS A 212 19.63 -28.45 2.11
N GLY A 213 20.62 -28.66 2.97
CA GLY A 213 21.39 -29.91 3.00
C GLY A 213 20.53 -31.16 3.20
N VAL A 214 19.50 -31.06 4.06
CA VAL A 214 18.55 -32.16 4.28
C VAL A 214 17.59 -32.33 3.11
N VAL A 215 17.04 -31.20 2.61
CA VAL A 215 16.08 -31.21 1.49
C VAL A 215 16.70 -31.72 0.19
N ALA A 216 17.95 -31.38 -0.08
CA ALA A 216 18.69 -31.80 -1.27
C ALA A 216 19.37 -33.18 -1.13
N ALA A 217 19.21 -33.86 0.00
CA ALA A 217 19.83 -35.16 0.24
C ALA A 217 19.39 -36.22 -0.78
N TRP A 218 20.24 -37.22 -1.03
CA TRP A 218 20.01 -38.24 -2.05
C TRP A 218 18.70 -39.05 -1.82
N TRP A 219 18.30 -39.25 -0.58
CA TRP A 219 17.11 -40.03 -0.21
C TRP A 219 15.77 -39.26 -0.40
N THR A 220 15.81 -37.96 -0.61
CA THR A 220 14.63 -37.12 -0.99
C THR A 220 14.45 -37.04 -2.50
N LYS A 221 15.50 -37.32 -3.31
CA LYS A 221 15.47 -37.21 -4.77
C LYS A 221 14.35 -38.02 -5.44
N PRO A 222 13.96 -39.23 -4.96
CA PRO A 222 12.82 -39.95 -5.56
C PRO A 222 11.51 -39.16 -5.57
N ALA A 223 11.30 -38.21 -4.65
CA ALA A 223 10.14 -37.34 -4.65
C ALA A 223 10.07 -36.40 -5.87
N LEU A 224 11.22 -36.07 -6.47
CA LEU A 224 11.31 -35.14 -7.61
C LEU A 224 10.73 -35.68 -8.92
N VAL A 225 10.45 -36.98 -9.01
CA VAL A 225 9.82 -37.61 -10.19
C VAL A 225 8.36 -37.99 -9.94
N VAL A 226 7.86 -37.82 -8.71
CA VAL A 226 6.48 -38.12 -8.35
C VAL A 226 5.61 -36.87 -8.49
N PRO A 227 4.55 -36.89 -9.33
CA PRO A 227 3.66 -35.75 -9.49
C PRO A 227 3.10 -35.24 -8.16
N GLY A 228 3.05 -33.93 -7.98
CA GLY A 228 2.62 -33.30 -6.75
C GLY A 228 3.70 -33.27 -5.65
N LEU A 229 4.37 -34.38 -5.35
CA LEU A 229 5.49 -34.39 -4.37
C LEU A 229 6.69 -33.58 -4.91
N ALA A 230 7.00 -33.70 -6.18
CA ALA A 230 8.06 -32.96 -6.84
C ALA A 230 7.87 -31.45 -6.70
N GLN A 231 6.65 -30.94 -6.81
CA GLN A 231 6.35 -29.53 -6.64
C GLN A 231 6.64 -29.04 -5.21
N GLN A 232 6.27 -29.85 -4.19
CA GLN A 232 6.59 -29.55 -2.79
C GLN A 232 8.11 -29.52 -2.56
N ALA A 233 8.81 -30.52 -3.07
CA ALA A 233 10.26 -30.65 -2.93
C ALA A 233 11.00 -29.49 -3.63
N HIS A 234 10.60 -29.15 -4.86
CA HIS A 234 11.15 -28.00 -5.58
C HIS A 234 10.89 -26.67 -4.89
N ALA A 235 9.67 -26.46 -4.39
CA ALA A 235 9.35 -25.22 -3.68
C ALA A 235 10.22 -25.07 -2.42
N LEU A 236 10.35 -26.14 -1.63
CA LEU A 236 11.15 -26.13 -0.42
C LEU A 236 12.65 -25.89 -0.73
N ASP A 237 13.19 -26.58 -1.72
CA ASP A 237 14.58 -26.42 -2.17
C ASP A 237 14.90 -25.00 -2.61
N ARG A 238 14.07 -24.44 -3.50
CA ARG A 238 14.28 -23.10 -4.07
C ARG A 238 14.09 -21.99 -3.04
N LEU A 239 13.09 -22.10 -2.15
CA LEU A 239 12.85 -21.13 -1.13
C LEU A 239 13.96 -21.11 -0.06
N THR A 240 14.47 -22.27 0.33
CA THR A 240 15.58 -22.34 1.27
C THR A 240 16.86 -21.75 0.72
N LEU A 241 17.18 -22.00 -0.57
CA LEU A 241 18.29 -21.37 -1.25
C LEU A 241 18.10 -19.84 -1.32
N ALA A 242 16.92 -19.37 -1.69
CA ALA A 242 16.63 -17.93 -1.76
C ALA A 242 16.76 -17.27 -0.39
N GLY A 243 16.25 -17.91 0.67
CA GLY A 243 16.38 -17.42 2.05
C GLY A 243 17.84 -17.37 2.52
N ARG A 244 18.63 -18.41 2.21
CA ARG A 244 20.06 -18.44 2.49
C ARG A 244 20.81 -17.29 1.82
N ASP A 245 20.59 -17.12 0.53
CA ASP A 245 21.30 -16.11 -0.28
C ASP A 245 20.89 -14.70 0.11
N LEU A 246 19.63 -14.49 0.44
CA LEU A 246 19.13 -13.20 0.94
C LEU A 246 19.74 -12.88 2.30
N ALA A 247 19.74 -13.84 3.24
CA ALA A 247 20.33 -13.65 4.57
C ALA A 247 21.85 -13.40 4.51
N ALA A 248 22.57 -14.12 3.65
CA ALA A 248 24.00 -13.88 3.41
C ALA A 248 24.25 -12.49 2.83
N THR A 249 23.42 -12.05 1.87
CA THR A 249 23.50 -10.71 1.28
C THR A 249 23.21 -9.63 2.35
N ALA A 250 22.23 -9.85 3.20
CA ALA A 250 21.88 -8.92 4.29
C ALA A 250 23.01 -8.83 5.32
N SER A 251 23.61 -9.96 5.73
CA SER A 251 24.76 -9.99 6.63
C SER A 251 25.93 -9.17 6.09
N GLU A 252 26.30 -9.41 4.83
CA GLU A 252 27.41 -8.71 4.18
C GLU A 252 27.10 -7.21 4.00
N ALA A 253 25.87 -6.87 3.62
CA ALA A 253 25.45 -5.49 3.50
C ALA A 253 25.53 -4.75 4.84
N THR A 254 25.10 -5.39 5.92
CA THR A 254 25.12 -4.81 7.28
C THR A 254 26.55 -4.62 7.79
N ARG A 255 27.45 -5.53 7.52
CA ARG A 255 28.88 -5.38 7.86
C ARG A 255 29.55 -4.23 7.12
N ARG A 256 29.17 -3.98 5.86
CA ARG A 256 29.72 -2.89 5.04
C ARG A 256 29.08 -1.56 5.31
N ALA A 257 27.82 -1.56 5.73
CA ALA A 257 27.08 -0.36 6.05
C ALA A 257 27.27 -0.01 7.53
N ASP A 258 28.26 0.84 7.83
CA ASP A 258 28.42 1.40 9.17
C ASP A 258 27.34 2.47 9.40
N VAL A 259 26.12 1.98 9.71
CA VAL A 259 24.94 2.85 9.96
C VAL A 259 25.15 3.73 11.19
N GLY A 260 26.01 3.33 12.11
CA GLY A 260 26.34 4.10 13.30
C GLY A 260 27.02 5.45 12.98
N ARG A 261 27.61 5.59 11.78
CA ARG A 261 28.19 6.85 11.30
C ARG A 261 27.19 7.80 10.65
N LEU A 262 25.94 7.35 10.41
CA LEU A 262 24.85 8.20 9.91
C LEU A 262 24.28 9.04 11.07
N LYS A 263 25.11 9.85 11.70
CA LYS A 263 24.72 10.79 12.78
C LYS A 263 24.95 12.21 12.33
N VAL A 264 24.14 13.12 12.84
CA VAL A 264 24.43 14.54 12.78
C VAL A 264 25.40 14.84 13.91
N SER A 265 26.59 15.32 13.59
CA SER A 265 27.57 15.79 14.56
C SER A 265 28.04 17.21 14.17
N ASP A 266 28.09 18.12 15.12
CA ASP A 266 28.49 19.53 14.92
C ASP A 266 27.70 20.21 13.78
N GLY A 267 26.42 19.90 13.66
CA GLY A 267 25.55 20.49 12.63
C GLY A 267 25.77 19.96 11.23
N ARG A 268 26.51 18.86 11.09
CA ARG A 268 26.86 18.29 9.79
C ARG A 268 26.49 16.80 9.70
N VAL A 269 25.93 16.42 8.58
CA VAL A 269 25.76 15.02 8.16
C VAL A 269 26.98 14.59 7.36
N ASP A 270 27.57 13.45 7.69
CA ASP A 270 28.68 12.86 6.92
C ASP A 270 28.18 12.32 5.58
N LEU A 271 28.34 13.11 4.51
CA LEU A 271 27.92 12.72 3.16
C LEU A 271 28.74 11.54 2.60
N ALA A 272 29.96 11.29 3.10
CA ALA A 272 30.73 10.13 2.71
C ALA A 272 30.14 8.85 3.31
N ALA A 273 29.73 8.91 4.59
CA ALA A 273 29.03 7.81 5.24
C ALA A 273 27.68 7.51 4.55
N VAL A 274 26.90 8.55 4.18
CA VAL A 274 25.65 8.37 3.41
C VAL A 274 25.92 7.64 2.09
N ARG A 275 26.91 8.08 1.33
CA ARG A 275 27.27 7.42 0.04
C ARG A 275 27.76 6.00 0.23
N ALA A 276 28.45 5.68 1.32
CA ALA A 276 28.97 4.35 1.61
C ALA A 276 27.85 3.30 1.81
N VAL A 277 26.71 3.72 2.33
CA VAL A 277 25.53 2.83 2.54
C VAL A 277 24.82 2.49 1.23
N ALA A 278 24.98 3.28 0.17
CA ALA A 278 24.24 3.12 -1.08
C ALA A 278 24.49 1.77 -1.77
N ALA A 279 25.74 1.28 -1.82
CA ALA A 279 26.07 0.02 -2.47
C ALA A 279 25.57 -1.21 -1.69
N PRO A 280 25.78 -1.33 -0.36
CA PRO A 280 25.16 -2.35 0.46
C PRO A 280 23.63 -2.43 0.32
N LEU A 281 22.96 -1.31 0.38
CA LEU A 281 21.49 -1.24 0.29
C LEU A 281 20.97 -1.69 -1.09
N ARG A 282 21.65 -1.31 -2.17
CA ARG A 282 21.34 -1.84 -3.52
C ARG A 282 21.50 -3.35 -3.59
N SER A 283 22.52 -3.92 -2.95
CA SER A 283 22.74 -5.37 -2.91
C SER A 283 21.56 -6.08 -2.24
N VAL A 284 21.05 -5.55 -1.12
CA VAL A 284 19.85 -6.08 -0.44
C VAL A 284 18.62 -5.96 -1.33
N THR A 285 18.39 -4.81 -1.97
CA THR A 285 17.27 -4.61 -2.89
C THR A 285 17.27 -5.63 -4.04
N VAL A 286 18.44 -5.87 -4.64
CA VAL A 286 18.60 -6.90 -5.68
C VAL A 286 18.38 -8.30 -5.14
N GLY A 287 18.83 -8.58 -3.90
CA GLY A 287 18.60 -9.84 -3.19
C GLY A 287 17.10 -10.11 -2.98
N LEU A 288 16.37 -9.12 -2.49
CA LEU A 288 14.92 -9.18 -2.30
C LEU A 288 14.17 -9.42 -3.61
N GLN A 289 14.51 -8.69 -4.68
CA GLN A 289 13.94 -8.90 -6.02
C GLN A 289 14.20 -10.31 -6.56
N ARG A 290 15.36 -10.89 -6.25
CA ARG A 290 15.70 -12.27 -6.65
C ARG A 290 14.86 -13.27 -5.85
N ALA A 291 14.74 -13.09 -4.55
CA ALA A 291 13.91 -13.94 -3.68
C ALA A 291 12.43 -13.90 -4.07
N GLU A 292 11.90 -12.73 -4.35
CA GLU A 292 10.50 -12.54 -4.82
C GLU A 292 10.25 -13.26 -6.17
N ARG A 293 11.18 -13.15 -7.12
CA ARG A 293 11.11 -13.89 -8.39
C ARG A 293 11.18 -15.41 -8.20
N VAL A 294 11.95 -15.90 -7.24
CA VAL A 294 11.96 -17.32 -6.90
C VAL A 294 10.63 -17.73 -6.29
N ALA A 295 10.12 -16.98 -5.31
CA ALA A 295 8.82 -17.24 -4.66
C ALA A 295 7.66 -17.28 -5.68
N SER A 296 7.63 -16.35 -6.64
CA SER A 296 6.61 -16.34 -7.70
C SER A 296 6.70 -17.53 -8.66
N ARG A 297 7.93 -17.99 -9.00
CA ARG A 297 8.14 -19.11 -9.89
C ARG A 297 7.81 -20.47 -9.29
N VAL A 298 7.96 -20.63 -7.97
CA VAL A 298 7.61 -21.87 -7.27
C VAL A 298 6.12 -21.98 -6.94
N ARG A 299 5.35 -20.92 -7.17
CA ARG A 299 3.90 -20.94 -7.02
C ARG A 299 3.31 -21.89 -8.05
N SER A 300 2.58 -22.90 -7.57
CA SER A 300 2.01 -23.95 -8.40
C SER A 300 0.66 -24.37 -7.84
N PRO A 301 -0.34 -24.72 -8.70
CA PRO A 301 -1.62 -25.28 -8.25
C PRO A 301 -1.46 -26.66 -7.58
N TRP A 302 -0.31 -27.31 -7.74
CA TRP A 302 0.00 -28.60 -7.12
C TRP A 302 0.50 -28.48 -5.67
N LEU A 303 0.71 -27.27 -5.16
CA LEU A 303 1.10 -27.08 -3.77
C LEU A 303 -0.05 -27.38 -2.82
N VAL A 304 0.23 -28.12 -1.75
CA VAL A 304 -0.76 -28.36 -0.68
C VAL A 304 -1.09 -27.03 0.02
N ALA A 305 -2.34 -26.88 0.47
CA ALA A 305 -2.85 -25.62 1.01
C ALA A 305 -1.92 -24.97 2.08
N PRO A 306 -1.41 -25.71 3.11
CA PRO A 306 -0.55 -25.08 4.10
C PRO A 306 0.77 -24.53 3.55
N VAL A 307 1.31 -25.13 2.47
CA VAL A 307 2.54 -24.64 1.81
C VAL A 307 2.20 -23.43 0.95
N ALA A 308 1.11 -23.46 0.21
CA ALA A 308 0.65 -22.35 -0.63
C ALA A 308 0.38 -21.08 0.22
N GLU A 309 -0.33 -21.21 1.34
CA GLU A 309 -0.66 -20.10 2.25
C GLU A 309 0.60 -19.46 2.86
N ARG A 310 1.56 -20.27 3.28
CA ARG A 310 2.85 -19.79 3.79
C ARG A 310 3.67 -19.09 2.71
N LEU A 311 3.65 -19.63 1.49
CA LEU A 311 4.31 -19.00 0.34
C LEU A 311 3.67 -17.65 0.01
N ASP A 312 2.34 -17.56 0.04
CA ASP A 312 1.60 -16.31 -0.18
C ASP A 312 1.94 -15.26 0.90
N GLY A 313 2.00 -15.66 2.17
CA GLY A 313 2.45 -14.81 3.28
C GLY A 313 3.89 -14.30 3.07
N PHE A 314 4.81 -15.22 2.80
CA PHE A 314 6.21 -14.89 2.56
C PHE A 314 6.39 -13.98 1.33
N THR A 315 5.61 -14.18 0.27
CA THR A 315 5.67 -13.33 -0.93
C THR A 315 5.23 -11.90 -0.61
N ARG A 316 4.22 -11.72 0.23
CA ARG A 316 3.81 -10.39 0.72
C ARG A 316 4.92 -9.74 1.53
N GLU A 317 5.49 -10.44 2.52
CA GLU A 317 6.62 -9.93 3.33
C GLU A 317 7.82 -9.50 2.45
N LEU A 318 8.15 -10.28 1.41
CA LEU A 318 9.22 -9.92 0.46
C LEU A 318 8.86 -8.68 -0.37
N HIS A 319 7.60 -8.54 -0.77
CA HIS A 319 7.11 -7.40 -1.54
C HIS A 319 7.23 -6.10 -0.72
N ASP A 320 6.77 -6.13 0.52
CA ASP A 320 6.81 -5.01 1.46
C ASP A 320 8.28 -4.63 1.76
N ALA A 321 9.10 -5.59 2.15
CA ALA A 321 10.53 -5.36 2.40
C ALA A 321 11.29 -4.80 1.17
N ARG A 322 10.90 -5.21 -0.04
CA ARG A 322 11.45 -4.64 -1.28
C ARG A 322 11.01 -3.19 -1.48
N GLY A 323 9.77 -2.87 -1.18
CA GLY A 323 9.24 -1.49 -1.20
C GLY A 323 10.05 -0.58 -0.27
N ASP A 324 10.25 -1.01 0.97
CA ASP A 324 11.02 -0.29 1.98
C ASP A 324 12.50 -0.11 1.55
N ALA A 325 13.13 -1.19 1.09
CA ALA A 325 14.52 -1.16 0.62
C ALA A 325 14.68 -0.24 -0.62
N ALA A 326 13.71 -0.21 -1.53
CA ALA A 326 13.73 0.68 -2.69
C ALA A 326 13.58 2.16 -2.25
N THR A 327 12.70 2.45 -1.30
CA THR A 327 12.51 3.78 -0.71
C THR A 327 13.78 4.25 -0.01
N ALA A 328 14.38 3.39 0.82
CA ALA A 328 15.65 3.69 1.49
C ALA A 328 16.79 3.90 0.48
N SER A 329 16.86 3.09 -0.59
CA SER A 329 17.85 3.27 -1.66
C SER A 329 17.71 4.60 -2.39
N GLN A 330 16.47 5.02 -2.65
CA GLN A 330 16.19 6.33 -3.25
C GLN A 330 16.56 7.45 -2.29
N ALA A 331 16.21 7.34 -0.99
CA ALA A 331 16.58 8.33 0.01
C ALA A 331 18.09 8.53 0.11
N VAL A 332 18.87 7.44 0.22
CA VAL A 332 20.34 7.50 0.26
C VAL A 332 20.93 8.08 -1.03
N ALA A 333 20.30 7.87 -2.18
CA ALA A 333 20.78 8.41 -3.46
C ALA A 333 20.59 9.94 -3.56
N VAL A 334 19.46 10.49 -3.05
CA VAL A 334 19.15 11.92 -3.18
C VAL A 334 19.59 12.76 -1.97
N LEU A 335 19.75 12.14 -0.79
CA LEU A 335 20.12 12.86 0.44
C LEU A 335 21.39 13.70 0.32
N PRO A 336 22.49 13.25 -0.36
CA PRO A 336 23.65 14.11 -0.57
C PRO A 336 23.34 15.39 -1.37
N SER A 337 22.38 15.33 -2.31
CA SER A 337 21.93 16.50 -3.09
C SER A 337 21.14 17.46 -2.21
N ILE A 338 20.14 16.95 -1.48
CA ILE A 338 19.31 17.71 -0.52
C ILE A 338 20.21 18.44 0.50
N LEU A 339 21.30 17.79 0.95
CA LEU A 339 22.23 18.31 1.93
C LEU A 339 23.36 19.19 1.31
N GLY A 340 23.19 19.64 0.07
CA GLY A 340 24.14 20.57 -0.56
C GLY A 340 25.50 19.95 -0.89
N GLY A 341 25.55 18.66 -1.23
CA GLY A 341 26.78 17.95 -1.53
C GLY A 341 27.52 18.43 -2.78
N SER A 342 26.83 19.08 -3.71
CA SER A 342 27.39 19.64 -4.95
C SER A 342 27.42 21.18 -4.96
N GLY A 343 26.96 21.83 -3.91
CA GLY A 343 26.88 23.29 -3.75
C GLY A 343 25.78 23.66 -2.77
N PRO A 344 25.71 24.94 -2.37
CA PRO A 344 24.68 25.40 -1.46
C PRO A 344 23.26 25.15 -2.01
N ARG A 345 22.34 24.77 -1.13
CA ARG A 345 20.92 24.59 -1.38
C ARG A 345 20.11 25.45 -0.42
N TYR A 346 19.04 26.05 -0.92
CA TYR A 346 18.22 26.98 -0.15
C TYR A 346 16.77 26.48 -0.09
N TYR A 347 16.26 26.38 1.13
CA TYR A 347 14.89 25.92 1.39
C TYR A 347 14.13 27.01 2.15
N PHE A 348 13.00 27.41 1.61
CA PHE A 348 12.08 28.30 2.30
C PHE A 348 11.30 27.52 3.34
N ILE A 349 11.24 27.98 4.57
CA ILE A 349 10.42 27.40 5.63
C ILE A 349 9.20 28.29 5.85
N ALA A 350 8.01 27.77 5.63
CA ALA A 350 6.74 28.41 5.97
C ALA A 350 6.34 28.02 7.40
N PHE A 351 6.40 28.94 8.34
CA PHE A 351 5.90 28.74 9.70
C PHE A 351 4.44 29.12 9.74
N ALA A 352 3.57 28.11 9.87
CA ALA A 352 2.13 28.27 9.86
C ALA A 352 1.51 28.08 11.25
N THR A 353 0.37 28.71 11.49
CA THR A 353 -0.37 28.60 12.75
C THR A 353 -1.85 28.30 12.48
N PRO A 354 -2.33 27.09 12.81
CA PRO A 354 -3.72 26.71 12.68
C PRO A 354 -4.70 27.46 13.59
N SER A 355 -4.23 28.23 14.59
CA SER A 355 -5.11 29.13 15.35
C SER A 355 -5.77 30.24 14.52
N GLU A 356 -5.25 30.45 13.28
CA GLU A 356 -5.89 31.21 12.21
C GLU A 356 -5.87 30.34 10.96
N THR A 357 -6.92 29.59 10.74
CA THR A 357 -6.97 28.57 9.68
C THR A 357 -6.87 29.15 8.27
N ARG A 358 -6.21 28.41 7.39
CA ARG A 358 -6.20 28.55 5.94
C ARG A 358 -6.46 27.18 5.31
N ASP A 359 -6.80 27.15 4.04
CA ASP A 359 -7.17 25.89 3.37
C ASP A 359 -6.09 24.81 3.45
N LEU A 360 -4.79 25.15 3.48
CA LEU A 360 -3.69 24.19 3.70
C LEU A 360 -3.65 23.67 5.17
N GLY A 361 -3.93 24.53 6.13
CA GLY A 361 -3.86 24.30 7.57
C GLY A 361 -3.88 25.61 8.32
N GLY A 362 -2.78 26.37 8.32
CA GLY A 362 -2.65 27.59 9.07
C GLY A 362 -2.16 28.80 8.26
N PHE A 363 -2.39 29.95 8.82
CA PHE A 363 -1.86 31.25 8.39
C PHE A 363 -0.33 31.29 8.51
N MET A 364 0.38 31.70 7.45
CA MET A 364 1.82 31.88 7.48
C MET A 364 2.19 33.22 8.11
N GLY A 365 2.56 33.23 9.38
CA GLY A 365 2.94 34.45 10.11
C GLY A 365 4.40 34.83 9.97
N ASP A 366 5.25 33.83 9.94
CA ASP A 366 6.71 33.94 9.90
C ASP A 366 7.28 32.99 8.84
N TYR A 367 8.52 33.24 8.43
CA TYR A 367 9.26 32.38 7.51
C TYR A 367 10.70 32.20 7.96
N GLY A 368 11.33 31.14 7.45
CA GLY A 368 12.75 30.89 7.59
C GLY A 368 13.42 30.63 6.25
N LEU A 369 14.72 30.83 6.18
CA LEU A 369 15.57 30.40 5.08
C LEU A 369 16.63 29.44 5.62
N LEU A 370 16.57 28.20 5.17
CA LEU A 370 17.52 27.15 5.51
C LEU A 370 18.55 27.01 4.39
N GLU A 371 19.82 27.08 4.72
CA GLU A 371 20.91 26.69 3.83
C GLU A 371 21.43 25.30 4.18
N ALA A 372 21.55 24.44 3.19
CA ALA A 372 22.25 23.17 3.26
C ALA A 372 23.51 23.23 2.39
N ASN A 373 24.69 23.05 2.99
CA ASN A 373 25.95 23.19 2.30
C ASN A 373 26.96 22.14 2.77
N ARG A 374 27.34 21.22 1.89
CA ARG A 374 28.25 20.10 2.18
C ARG A 374 27.88 19.31 3.44
N GLY A 375 26.60 19.04 3.62
CA GLY A 375 26.05 18.33 4.77
C GLY A 375 25.78 19.21 6.00
N LYS A 376 26.20 20.49 6.02
CA LYS A 376 25.89 21.41 7.09
C LYS A 376 24.54 22.10 6.83
N LEU A 377 23.68 22.11 7.85
CA LEU A 377 22.43 22.85 7.85
C LEU A 377 22.56 24.10 8.67
N SER A 378 22.10 25.25 8.16
CA SER A 378 22.14 26.54 8.82
C SER A 378 20.84 27.32 8.57
N LEU A 379 20.17 27.77 9.61
CA LEU A 379 19.05 28.71 9.50
C LEU A 379 19.67 30.11 9.29
N VAL A 380 19.65 30.60 8.05
CA VAL A 380 20.32 31.86 7.68
C VAL A 380 19.42 33.06 7.84
N GLU A 381 18.14 32.88 7.85
CA GLU A 381 17.14 33.91 8.10
C GLU A 381 15.92 33.32 8.82
N ALA A 382 15.35 34.08 9.76
CA ALA A 382 14.02 33.87 10.31
C ALA A 382 13.39 35.25 10.54
N ALA A 383 12.20 35.48 9.96
CA ALA A 383 11.58 36.81 9.98
C ALA A 383 10.05 36.73 9.80
N ARG A 384 9.38 37.84 10.14
CA ARG A 384 7.95 38.02 9.86
C ARG A 384 7.68 38.10 8.36
N VAL A 385 6.60 37.47 7.91
CA VAL A 385 6.08 37.57 6.53
C VAL A 385 5.84 39.04 6.13
N ARG A 386 5.52 39.91 7.06
CA ARG A 386 5.39 41.35 6.80
C ARG A 386 6.64 41.96 6.13
N LYS A 387 7.84 41.44 6.40
CA LYS A 387 9.08 41.86 5.72
C LYS A 387 8.98 41.60 4.21
N LEU A 388 8.46 40.45 3.81
CA LEU A 388 8.23 40.08 2.41
C LEU A 388 7.18 40.98 1.76
N ASN A 389 6.10 41.31 2.45
CA ASN A 389 5.05 42.20 1.94
C ASN A 389 5.59 43.60 1.61
N THR A 390 6.61 44.08 2.33
CA THR A 390 7.19 45.41 2.17
C THR A 390 8.45 45.44 1.27
N ALA A 391 9.06 44.28 1.02
CA ALA A 391 10.33 44.16 0.27
C ALA A 391 10.20 44.58 -1.20
N SER A 392 9.04 44.38 -1.81
CA SER A 392 8.77 44.75 -3.21
C SER A 392 7.34 45.15 -3.39
N ARG A 393 7.05 46.03 -4.36
CA ARG A 393 5.70 46.32 -4.88
C ARG A 393 5.60 45.81 -6.30
N GLY A 394 4.47 45.23 -6.66
CA GLY A 394 4.21 44.77 -8.04
C GLY A 394 4.79 43.37 -8.34
N ARG A 395 4.77 42.46 -7.33
CA ARG A 395 4.99 41.04 -7.58
C ARG A 395 3.82 40.45 -8.36
N ASP A 396 4.09 39.43 -9.13
CA ASP A 396 3.09 38.74 -9.96
C ASP A 396 3.32 37.23 -9.99
N LEU A 397 2.25 36.47 -10.13
CA LEU A 397 2.30 35.04 -10.38
C LEU A 397 2.25 34.82 -11.88
N THR A 398 3.34 34.34 -12.45
CA THR A 398 3.40 33.96 -13.87
C THR A 398 2.53 32.74 -14.11
N ASP A 399 1.83 32.70 -15.26
CA ASP A 399 0.87 31.64 -15.57
C ASP A 399 -0.21 31.47 -14.49
N ALA A 400 -0.96 32.54 -14.25
CA ALA A 400 -2.05 32.56 -13.27
C ALA A 400 -3.09 31.44 -13.51
N SER A 401 -3.20 30.91 -14.75
CA SER A 401 -4.09 29.79 -15.08
C SER A 401 -3.69 28.46 -14.39
N ALA A 402 -2.45 28.34 -13.94
CA ALA A 402 -1.97 27.16 -13.17
C ALA A 402 -2.43 27.18 -11.72
N PHE A 403 -2.96 28.30 -11.23
CA PHE A 403 -3.39 28.46 -9.86
C PHE A 403 -4.92 28.45 -9.72
N PRO A 404 -5.50 27.91 -8.63
CA PRO A 404 -6.93 27.96 -8.38
C PRO A 404 -7.46 29.39 -8.30
N ALA A 405 -8.65 29.63 -8.84
CA ALA A 405 -9.27 30.97 -8.84
C ALA A 405 -9.50 31.51 -7.42
N GLN A 406 -9.87 30.64 -6.47
CA GLN A 406 -10.04 31.03 -5.06
C GLN A 406 -8.70 31.46 -4.41
N PHE A 407 -7.61 30.78 -4.78
CA PHE A 407 -6.27 31.12 -4.30
C PHE A 407 -5.84 32.51 -4.83
N LEU A 408 -6.01 32.75 -6.12
CA LEU A 408 -5.72 34.06 -6.74
C LEU A 408 -6.56 35.20 -6.15
N ALA A 409 -7.80 34.92 -5.76
CA ALA A 409 -8.67 35.91 -5.12
C ALA A 409 -8.16 36.38 -3.74
N LEU A 410 -7.29 35.61 -3.09
CA LEU A 410 -6.60 36.00 -1.85
C LEU A 410 -5.43 36.96 -2.08
N GLN A 411 -5.00 37.15 -3.35
CA GLN A 411 -3.91 38.02 -3.76
C GLN A 411 -2.57 37.67 -3.04
N PRO A 412 -2.10 36.40 -3.07
CA PRO A 412 -0.90 35.97 -2.36
C PRO A 412 0.36 36.73 -2.84
N GLU A 413 0.35 37.28 -4.06
CA GLU A 413 1.41 38.17 -4.57
C GLU A 413 1.52 39.50 -3.81
N LYS A 414 0.43 39.93 -3.17
CA LYS A 414 0.40 41.12 -2.28
C LYS A 414 0.54 40.74 -0.82
N PHE A 415 -0.09 39.65 -0.45
CA PHE A 415 -0.25 39.20 0.95
C PHE A 415 0.36 37.80 1.15
N TRP A 416 1.66 37.76 1.39
CA TRP A 416 2.40 36.52 1.57
C TRP A 416 1.81 35.58 2.64
N GLN A 417 1.15 36.14 3.66
CA GLN A 417 0.47 35.35 4.70
C GLN A 417 -0.65 34.48 4.16
N ASP A 418 -1.19 34.78 2.99
CA ASP A 418 -2.28 34.04 2.36
C ASP A 418 -1.80 33.04 1.31
N VAL A 419 -0.48 32.85 1.19
CA VAL A 419 0.09 31.83 0.28
C VAL A 419 -0.32 30.40 0.66
N THR A 420 -0.72 30.16 1.91
CA THR A 420 -1.28 28.89 2.42
C THR A 420 -2.79 28.77 2.21
N GLY A 421 -3.39 29.63 1.41
CA GLY A 421 -4.84 29.70 1.14
C GLY A 421 -5.34 28.71 0.08
N THR A 422 -4.62 27.63 -0.17
CA THR A 422 -5.03 26.49 -1.01
C THR A 422 -4.71 25.17 -0.34
N VAL A 423 -5.41 24.13 -0.69
CA VAL A 423 -5.32 22.81 -0.02
C VAL A 423 -4.15 21.95 -0.47
N ASP A 424 -3.47 22.33 -1.53
CA ASP A 424 -2.43 21.57 -2.21
C ASP A 424 -1.06 22.21 -1.99
N PHE A 425 -0.18 21.53 -1.28
CA PHE A 425 1.12 22.11 -0.93
C PHE A 425 2.07 22.30 -2.11
N PRO A 426 2.10 21.46 -3.16
CA PRO A 426 2.85 21.75 -4.39
C PRO A 426 2.48 23.11 -5.01
N THR A 427 1.21 23.47 -5.01
CA THR A 427 0.73 24.79 -5.49
C THR A 427 1.27 25.93 -4.61
N VAL A 428 1.29 25.75 -3.30
CA VAL A 428 1.88 26.72 -2.36
C VAL A 428 3.39 26.87 -2.61
N ALA A 429 4.09 25.74 -2.78
CA ALA A 429 5.52 25.75 -3.05
C ALA A 429 5.85 26.45 -4.36
N GLU A 430 5.06 26.24 -5.41
CA GLU A 430 5.23 26.93 -6.69
C GLU A 430 4.98 28.43 -6.57
N ALA A 431 3.96 28.87 -5.84
CA ALA A 431 3.74 30.29 -5.57
C ALA A 431 4.93 30.94 -4.84
N ILE A 432 5.44 30.26 -3.80
CA ILE A 432 6.65 30.72 -3.07
C ILE A 432 7.86 30.79 -4.00
N ARG A 433 8.06 29.79 -4.87
CA ARG A 433 9.16 29.75 -5.84
C ARG A 433 9.16 30.99 -6.77
N GLN A 434 7.96 31.42 -7.18
CA GLN A 434 7.80 32.58 -8.06
C GLN A 434 7.92 33.92 -7.32
N LEU A 435 7.35 34.01 -6.12
CA LEU A 435 7.27 35.28 -5.37
C LEU A 435 8.56 35.61 -4.61
N TRP A 436 9.35 34.60 -4.20
CA TRP A 436 10.53 34.78 -3.38
C TRP A 436 11.63 35.61 -4.07
N PRO A 437 12.05 35.34 -5.33
CA PRO A 437 13.02 36.17 -6.03
C PRO A 437 12.53 37.61 -6.22
N GLN A 438 11.23 37.79 -6.45
CA GLN A 438 10.60 39.12 -6.59
C GLN A 438 10.56 39.90 -5.27
N SER A 439 10.79 39.21 -4.15
CA SER A 439 10.92 39.81 -2.80
C SER A 439 12.40 40.01 -2.37
N GLY A 440 13.36 39.86 -3.30
CA GLY A 440 14.79 40.05 -3.05
C GLY A 440 15.53 38.76 -2.63
N GLY A 441 14.88 37.61 -2.66
CA GLY A 441 15.49 36.31 -2.32
C GLY A 441 16.25 35.69 -3.50
N ALA A 442 17.19 34.79 -3.17
CA ALA A 442 17.86 33.94 -4.18
C ALA A 442 16.97 32.79 -4.64
N GLN A 443 17.43 32.04 -5.67
CA GLN A 443 16.71 30.87 -6.13
C GLN A 443 16.58 29.83 -5.02
N LEU A 444 15.40 29.23 -4.89
CA LEU A 444 15.10 28.15 -3.95
C LEU A 444 15.25 26.76 -4.60
N ASP A 445 15.65 25.80 -3.78
CA ASP A 445 15.70 24.37 -4.14
C ASP A 445 14.47 23.61 -3.63
N GLY A 446 13.74 24.18 -2.68
CA GLY A 446 12.51 23.59 -2.15
C GLY A 446 11.82 24.44 -1.09
N VAL A 447 10.69 23.94 -0.61
CA VAL A 447 9.86 24.56 0.42
C VAL A 447 9.54 23.54 1.50
N VAL A 448 9.56 23.98 2.75
CA VAL A 448 9.18 23.22 3.94
C VAL A 448 8.02 23.93 4.61
N TYR A 449 6.94 23.22 4.89
CA TYR A 449 5.85 23.69 5.72
C TYR A 449 5.96 23.06 7.10
N VAL A 450 5.88 23.85 8.14
CA VAL A 450 5.86 23.38 9.53
C VAL A 450 4.83 24.16 10.34
N ASP A 451 4.20 23.47 11.27
CA ASP A 451 3.26 24.04 12.24
C ASP A 451 3.69 23.73 13.69
N PRO A 452 2.95 24.17 14.72
CA PRO A 452 3.25 23.90 16.12
C PRO A 452 3.34 22.41 16.48
N GLY A 453 2.57 21.53 15.87
CA GLY A 453 2.69 20.10 16.07
C GLY A 453 4.02 19.53 15.60
N THR A 454 4.54 20.03 14.47
CA THR A 454 5.89 19.72 14.01
C THR A 454 6.94 20.16 15.02
N LEU A 455 6.79 21.37 15.60
CA LEU A 455 7.72 21.83 16.64
C LEU A 455 7.66 20.94 17.88
N ALA A 456 6.49 20.51 18.30
CA ALA A 456 6.32 19.58 19.41
C ALA A 456 7.09 18.27 19.16
N ALA A 457 6.98 17.68 17.97
CA ALA A 457 7.74 16.50 17.56
C ALA A 457 9.27 16.75 17.54
N LEU A 458 9.71 17.93 17.09
CA LEU A 458 11.11 18.30 17.13
C LEU A 458 11.63 18.45 18.57
N LEU A 459 10.83 18.96 19.50
CA LEU A 459 11.17 19.05 20.92
C LEU A 459 11.24 17.66 21.60
N GLU A 460 10.51 16.67 21.10
CA GLU A 460 10.71 15.27 21.56
C GLU A 460 12.10 14.74 21.20
N LEU A 461 12.65 15.15 20.06
CA LEU A 461 13.99 14.76 19.63
C LEU A 461 15.12 15.57 20.31
N THR A 462 14.88 16.84 20.60
CA THR A 462 15.91 17.77 21.08
C THR A 462 15.85 18.08 22.58
N GLY A 463 14.76 17.66 23.22
CA GLY A 463 14.46 18.00 24.61
C GLY A 463 13.89 19.42 24.79
N PRO A 464 13.46 19.74 26.03
CA PRO A 464 12.80 21.00 26.36
C PRO A 464 13.74 22.21 26.21
N ILE A 465 13.18 23.38 25.85
CA ILE A 465 13.91 24.64 25.75
C ILE A 465 13.33 25.68 26.72
N THR A 466 14.15 26.66 27.12
CA THR A 466 13.70 27.80 27.91
C THR A 466 13.44 28.99 26.98
N ILE A 467 12.31 29.65 27.17
CA ILE A 467 11.94 30.88 26.45
C ILE A 467 12.06 32.08 27.40
N PRO A 468 12.79 33.12 27.02
CA PRO A 468 12.90 34.34 27.84
C PRO A 468 11.49 34.96 28.07
N GLY A 469 11.20 35.26 29.34
CA GLY A 469 9.90 35.84 29.73
C GLY A 469 8.73 34.86 29.80
N TYR A 470 8.99 33.56 29.70
CA TYR A 470 7.98 32.54 29.94
C TYR A 470 8.46 31.59 31.08
N ASP A 471 7.62 31.46 32.12
CA ASP A 471 8.03 30.82 33.39
C ASP A 471 8.21 29.28 33.31
N LYS A 472 7.75 28.66 32.22
CA LYS A 472 7.80 27.21 32.05
C LYS A 472 8.73 26.85 30.90
N PRO A 473 9.45 25.73 30.98
CA PRO A 473 10.16 25.22 29.82
C PRO A 473 9.18 24.82 28.72
N LEU A 474 9.50 25.12 27.48
CA LEU A 474 8.75 24.62 26.32
C LEU A 474 9.16 23.17 26.08
N THR A 475 8.18 22.29 26.10
CA THR A 475 8.30 20.83 25.95
C THR A 475 7.46 20.35 24.77
N ALA A 476 7.66 19.11 24.33
CA ALA A 476 6.77 18.49 23.35
C ALA A 476 5.29 18.55 23.79
N ALA A 477 5.02 18.39 25.08
CA ALA A 477 3.65 18.32 25.60
C ALA A 477 2.92 19.68 25.67
N ASN A 478 3.65 20.81 25.71
CA ASN A 478 3.00 22.14 25.84
C ASN A 478 3.28 23.08 24.66
N ALA A 479 4.09 22.66 23.68
CA ALA A 479 4.50 23.51 22.56
C ALA A 479 3.30 23.99 21.72
N GLU A 480 2.38 23.10 21.38
CA GLU A 480 1.20 23.47 20.61
C GLU A 480 0.34 24.46 21.38
N THR A 481 -0.01 24.17 22.63
CA THR A 481 -0.83 25.08 23.47
C THR A 481 -0.17 26.44 23.63
N PHE A 482 1.16 26.46 23.82
CA PHE A 482 1.91 27.70 23.91
C PHE A 482 1.82 28.50 22.60
N LEU A 483 2.15 27.88 21.48
CA LEU A 483 2.23 28.56 20.17
C LEU A 483 0.85 28.96 19.63
N GLU A 484 -0.18 28.16 19.90
CA GLU A 484 -1.53 28.43 19.38
C GLU A 484 -2.33 29.38 20.28
N ARG A 485 -1.96 29.52 21.56
CA ARG A 485 -2.78 30.25 22.52
C ARG A 485 -1.98 31.06 23.54
N GLU A 486 -1.12 30.44 24.37
CA GLU A 486 -0.55 31.09 25.55
C GLU A 486 0.37 32.26 25.22
N GLN A 487 1.13 32.19 24.12
CA GLN A 487 1.98 33.27 23.67
C GLN A 487 1.25 34.60 23.43
N TYR A 488 -0.03 34.54 23.02
CA TYR A 488 -0.86 35.75 22.81
C TYR A 488 -1.30 36.41 24.11
N LEU A 489 -1.27 35.65 25.21
CA LEU A 489 -1.58 36.13 26.55
C LEU A 489 -0.34 36.60 27.30
N ALA A 490 0.80 35.93 27.08
CA ALA A 490 2.04 36.19 27.83
C ALA A 490 2.86 37.35 27.26
N PHE A 491 2.80 37.61 25.94
CA PHE A 491 3.68 38.56 25.29
C PHE A 491 2.93 39.63 24.49
N SER A 492 3.51 40.86 24.48
CA SER A 492 3.12 41.90 23.53
C SER A 492 3.41 41.46 22.08
N ASN A 493 2.81 42.15 21.10
CA ASN A 493 2.93 41.75 19.69
C ASN A 493 4.39 41.71 19.17
N ASP A 494 5.23 42.64 19.68
CA ASP A 494 6.64 42.72 19.26
C ASP A 494 7.49 41.69 20.00
N ALA A 495 7.35 41.59 21.34
CA ALA A 495 8.08 40.59 22.14
C ALA A 495 7.76 39.14 21.70
N ARG A 496 6.53 38.86 21.28
CA ARG A 496 6.14 37.53 20.77
C ARG A 496 6.91 37.13 19.53
N HIS A 497 7.18 38.09 18.62
CA HIS A 497 7.94 37.80 17.42
C HIS A 497 9.37 37.39 17.76
N ASP A 498 10.05 38.17 18.64
CA ASP A 498 11.42 37.85 19.07
C ASP A 498 11.49 36.48 19.72
N VAL A 499 10.48 36.12 20.53
CA VAL A 499 10.32 34.81 21.14
C VAL A 499 10.16 33.69 20.08
N LEU A 500 9.39 33.90 19.04
CA LEU A 500 9.19 32.89 17.99
C LEU A 500 10.45 32.64 17.17
N VAL A 501 11.16 33.71 16.78
CA VAL A 501 12.45 33.63 16.07
C VAL A 501 13.51 32.96 16.94
N GLU A 502 13.58 33.31 18.22
CA GLU A 502 14.52 32.71 19.17
C GLU A 502 14.19 31.23 19.42
N THR A 503 12.90 30.89 19.55
CA THR A 503 12.44 29.49 19.67
C THR A 503 12.86 28.68 18.47
N ALA A 504 12.55 29.13 17.25
CA ALA A 504 12.93 28.46 16.02
C ALA A 504 14.45 28.28 15.91
N SER A 505 15.21 29.33 16.20
CA SER A 505 16.68 29.32 16.18
C SER A 505 17.26 28.36 17.21
N THR A 506 16.71 28.33 18.44
CA THR A 506 17.15 27.44 19.52
C THR A 506 16.89 25.99 19.23
N VAL A 507 15.68 25.65 18.75
CA VAL A 507 15.35 24.28 18.34
C VAL A 507 16.23 23.84 17.18
N PHE A 508 16.38 24.70 16.17
CA PHE A 508 17.26 24.42 15.03
C PHE A 508 18.72 24.22 15.48
N LYS A 509 19.24 25.03 16.38
CA LYS A 509 20.59 24.88 16.95
C LYS A 509 20.74 23.54 17.67
N ARG A 510 19.75 23.13 18.46
CA ARG A 510 19.76 21.82 19.13
C ARG A 510 19.66 20.66 18.17
N LEU A 511 18.82 20.76 17.12
CA LEU A 511 18.75 19.76 16.05
C LEU A 511 20.09 19.59 15.31
N THR A 512 20.82 20.68 15.14
CA THR A 512 22.07 20.67 14.37
C THR A 512 23.31 20.45 15.22
N GLN A 513 23.30 20.81 16.52
CA GLN A 513 24.46 20.73 17.42
C GLN A 513 24.36 19.61 18.46
N GLY A 514 23.19 19.01 18.62
CA GLY A 514 22.99 17.89 19.54
C GLY A 514 23.33 16.53 18.90
N ASP A 515 23.62 15.54 19.74
CA ASP A 515 23.63 14.14 19.33
C ASP A 515 22.20 13.69 19.09
N LEU A 516 21.73 13.87 17.85
CA LEU A 516 20.40 13.38 17.49
C LEU A 516 20.35 11.85 17.58
N ALA A 517 19.20 11.38 18.00
CA ALA A 517 18.87 9.95 17.91
C ALA A 517 19.06 9.43 16.48
N GLY A 518 19.29 8.13 16.35
CA GLY A 518 19.50 7.52 15.03
C GLY A 518 18.34 7.76 14.05
N PRO A 519 18.55 7.54 12.75
CA PRO A 519 17.58 7.88 11.69
C PRO A 519 16.17 7.28 11.93
N ARG A 520 16.08 6.11 12.55
CA ARG A 520 14.80 5.49 12.88
C ARG A 520 14.00 6.30 13.92
N LYS A 521 14.63 6.72 15.02
CA LYS A 521 13.91 7.50 16.05
C LYS A 521 13.41 8.82 15.46
N ILE A 522 14.20 9.45 14.57
CA ILE A 522 13.77 10.64 13.84
C ILE A 522 12.54 10.34 12.98
N ALA A 523 12.57 9.25 12.20
CA ALA A 523 11.46 8.85 11.37
C ALA A 523 10.22 8.52 12.20
N ASP A 524 10.35 7.71 13.26
CA ASP A 524 9.23 7.31 14.12
C ASP A 524 8.59 8.53 14.83
N THR A 525 9.39 9.53 15.21
CA THR A 525 8.88 10.75 15.86
C THR A 525 8.23 11.72 14.87
N LEU A 526 8.72 11.81 13.63
CA LEU A 526 8.17 12.73 12.64
C LEU A 526 7.05 12.10 11.80
N ALA A 527 6.94 10.77 11.71
CA ALA A 527 5.92 10.11 10.92
C ALA A 527 4.48 10.53 11.27
N PRO A 528 4.07 10.67 12.55
CA PRO A 528 2.74 11.15 12.89
C PRO A 528 2.44 12.52 12.27
N VAL A 529 3.30 13.52 12.48
CA VAL A 529 3.08 14.89 11.98
C VAL A 529 3.14 15.00 10.45
N VAL A 530 3.81 14.05 9.79
CA VAL A 530 3.76 13.90 8.32
C VAL A 530 2.38 13.39 7.88
N HIS A 531 1.90 12.32 8.50
CA HIS A 531 0.58 11.76 8.19
C HIS A 531 -0.56 12.73 8.51
N GLU A 532 -0.42 13.53 9.56
CA GLU A 532 -1.31 14.63 9.91
C GLU A 532 -1.19 15.85 8.98
N ARG A 533 -0.26 15.83 7.99
CA ARG A 533 0.02 16.94 7.07
C ARG A 533 0.49 18.23 7.77
N ARG A 534 1.12 18.09 8.92
CA ARG A 534 1.69 19.19 9.72
C ARG A 534 3.14 19.50 9.35
N LEU A 535 3.85 18.51 8.79
CA LEU A 535 5.17 18.62 8.16
C LEU A 535 5.05 18.23 6.69
N MET A 536 5.31 19.16 5.78
CA MET A 536 5.29 18.93 4.35
C MET A 536 6.56 19.46 3.69
N LEU A 537 7.05 18.76 2.67
CA LEU A 537 8.28 19.02 1.96
C LEU A 537 8.03 19.02 0.46
N HIS A 538 8.49 20.06 -0.23
CA HIS A 538 8.48 20.10 -1.69
C HIS A 538 9.88 20.43 -2.21
N SER A 539 10.37 19.68 -3.19
CA SER A 539 11.63 19.93 -3.88
C SER A 539 11.38 20.31 -5.34
N PHE A 540 12.10 21.30 -5.83
CA PHE A 540 12.08 21.68 -7.25
C PHE A 540 12.96 20.77 -8.12
N HIS A 541 13.58 19.75 -7.51
CA HIS A 541 14.37 18.72 -8.17
C HIS A 541 13.56 17.42 -8.27
N ARG A 542 13.28 16.97 -9.48
CA ARG A 542 12.36 15.85 -9.77
C ARG A 542 12.69 14.56 -8.99
N SER A 543 13.98 14.20 -8.84
CA SER A 543 14.37 12.97 -8.14
C SER A 543 14.12 13.04 -6.63
N GLU A 544 14.25 14.22 -6.05
CA GLU A 544 14.00 14.50 -4.63
C GLU A 544 12.49 14.54 -4.38
N GLN A 545 11.76 15.25 -5.25
CA GLN A 545 10.29 15.33 -5.20
C GLN A 545 9.63 13.94 -5.29
N ALA A 546 10.11 13.06 -6.18
CA ALA A 546 9.62 11.69 -6.28
C ALA A 546 9.85 10.85 -5.00
N LEU A 547 10.85 11.18 -4.19
CA LEU A 547 11.01 10.60 -2.85
C LEU A 547 9.96 11.16 -1.88
N PHE A 548 9.72 12.47 -1.89
CA PHE A 548 8.75 13.11 -1.00
C PHE A 548 7.32 12.62 -1.28
N GLU A 549 6.96 12.47 -2.56
CA GLU A 549 5.70 11.86 -2.99
C GLU A 549 5.55 10.42 -2.46
N ARG A 550 6.60 9.60 -2.61
CA ARG A 550 6.59 8.21 -2.10
C ARG A 550 6.44 8.13 -0.59
N LEU A 551 7.02 9.07 0.14
CA LEU A 551 6.94 9.17 1.59
C LEU A 551 5.71 9.93 2.09
N GLN A 552 4.83 10.38 1.19
CA GLN A 552 3.67 11.22 1.49
C GLN A 552 4.03 12.52 2.22
N LEU A 553 5.25 13.02 1.99
CA LEU A 553 5.77 14.27 2.55
C LEU A 553 5.37 15.50 1.72
N ASP A 554 4.92 15.31 0.49
CA ASP A 554 4.71 16.37 -0.48
C ASP A 554 3.43 17.19 -0.24
N GLY A 555 2.53 16.73 0.64
CA GLY A 555 1.29 17.41 0.95
C GLY A 555 0.36 17.64 -0.24
N ALA A 556 0.55 16.93 -1.35
CA ALA A 556 -0.36 16.98 -2.49
C ALA A 556 -1.71 16.35 -2.15
N LEU A 557 -2.75 16.80 -2.84
CA LEU A 557 -4.01 16.07 -2.83
C LEU A 557 -3.87 14.78 -3.64
N PRO A 558 -4.32 13.61 -3.11
CA PRO A 558 -4.25 12.36 -3.83
C PRO A 558 -5.10 12.43 -5.12
N PRO A 559 -4.79 11.68 -6.18
CA PRO A 559 -5.69 11.55 -7.32
C PRO A 559 -7.05 10.99 -6.90
N VAL A 560 -8.12 11.36 -7.62
CA VAL A 560 -9.48 10.88 -7.32
C VAL A 560 -9.64 9.45 -7.85
N HIS A 561 -9.83 8.51 -6.94
CA HIS A 561 -10.15 7.11 -7.23
C HIS A 561 -11.46 6.74 -6.50
N GLY A 562 -12.61 6.85 -7.17
CA GLY A 562 -13.91 6.69 -6.50
C GLY A 562 -14.42 8.00 -5.89
N ASP A 563 -14.91 7.96 -4.66
CA ASP A 563 -15.35 9.14 -3.93
C ASP A 563 -14.23 9.79 -3.12
N PHE A 564 -14.42 11.05 -2.80
CA PHE A 564 -13.43 11.84 -2.07
C PHE A 564 -14.12 12.91 -1.25
N LEU A 565 -13.68 13.07 0.00
CA LEU A 565 -14.12 14.13 0.88
C LEU A 565 -12.93 14.85 1.52
N SER A 566 -12.91 16.16 1.44
CA SER A 566 -12.07 16.98 2.30
C SER A 566 -12.82 18.26 2.68
N VAL A 567 -12.97 18.48 3.98
CA VAL A 567 -13.61 19.67 4.53
C VAL A 567 -12.54 20.65 5.01
N ARG A 568 -12.60 21.89 4.54
CA ARG A 568 -11.66 22.95 4.90
C ARG A 568 -12.37 24.12 5.54
N SER A 569 -11.73 24.73 6.52
CA SER A 569 -12.14 26.00 7.11
C SER A 569 -11.06 27.05 6.83
N SER A 570 -11.47 28.27 6.46
CA SER A 570 -10.59 29.41 6.34
C SER A 570 -11.12 30.58 7.17
N ASN A 571 -10.32 31.05 8.12
CA ASN A 571 -10.66 32.17 8.98
C ASN A 571 -10.75 33.47 8.17
N ARG A 572 -11.86 34.18 8.33
CA ARG A 572 -12.15 35.47 7.70
C ARG A 572 -12.08 36.64 8.71
N GLY A 573 -12.12 36.33 10.01
CA GLY A 573 -12.09 37.30 11.10
C GLY A 573 -10.73 37.93 11.32
N LEU A 574 -9.66 37.40 10.71
CA LEU A 574 -8.27 37.84 10.88
C LEU A 574 -7.85 37.84 12.36
N ASN A 575 -8.12 36.76 13.05
CA ASN A 575 -7.87 36.56 14.48
C ASN A 575 -7.37 35.14 14.74
N LYS A 576 -7.05 34.83 15.99
CA LYS A 576 -6.52 33.52 16.41
C LYS A 576 -7.58 32.67 17.13
N ILE A 577 -8.85 32.84 16.75
CA ILE A 577 -9.99 32.24 17.43
C ILE A 577 -10.16 30.74 17.13
N ASP A 578 -9.51 30.23 16.06
CA ASP A 578 -9.73 28.84 15.62
C ASP A 578 -9.19 27.80 16.63
N SER A 579 -8.33 28.21 17.57
CA SER A 579 -7.95 27.37 18.71
C SER A 579 -9.11 27.04 19.68
N PHE A 580 -10.25 27.74 19.56
CA PHE A 580 -11.47 27.48 20.31
C PHE A 580 -12.54 26.74 19.50
N MET A 581 -12.29 26.45 18.23
CA MET A 581 -13.26 25.78 17.37
C MET A 581 -13.18 24.27 17.54
N GLN A 582 -14.36 23.63 17.58
CA GLN A 582 -14.53 22.19 17.46
C GLN A 582 -15.40 21.93 16.24
N ARG A 583 -14.96 21.04 15.36
CA ARG A 583 -15.68 20.73 14.12
C ARG A 583 -16.04 19.25 14.05
N THR A 584 -17.31 18.99 13.72
CA THR A 584 -17.81 17.65 13.42
C THR A 584 -18.19 17.60 11.95
N VAL A 585 -17.69 16.59 11.25
CA VAL A 585 -18.01 16.29 9.86
C VAL A 585 -18.79 14.98 9.84
N SER A 586 -20.02 15.00 9.34
CA SER A 586 -20.83 13.80 9.13
C SER A 586 -21.11 13.65 7.64
N ASP A 587 -20.91 12.46 7.10
CA ASP A 587 -21.22 12.12 5.72
C ASP A 587 -22.17 10.92 5.69
N ASP A 588 -23.39 11.14 5.21
CA ASP A 588 -24.41 10.11 5.07
C ASP A 588 -24.60 9.78 3.59
N ILE A 589 -24.17 8.56 3.21
CA ILE A 589 -23.96 8.17 1.82
C ILE A 589 -24.94 7.08 1.44
N THR A 590 -25.73 7.33 0.40
CA THR A 590 -26.62 6.35 -0.24
C THR A 590 -26.06 5.90 -1.57
N ILE A 591 -25.84 4.60 -1.72
CA ILE A 591 -25.23 3.98 -2.89
C ILE A 591 -26.30 3.23 -3.69
N ASP A 592 -26.41 3.55 -4.99
CA ASP A 592 -27.28 2.86 -5.96
C ASP A 592 -26.44 2.14 -7.02
N PRO A 593 -26.05 0.87 -6.79
CA PRO A 593 -25.24 0.12 -7.74
C PRO A 593 -25.99 -0.19 -9.05
N GLY A 594 -27.33 -0.21 -9.02
CA GLY A 594 -28.15 -0.46 -10.21
C GLY A 594 -28.10 0.68 -11.21
N ARG A 595 -27.89 1.91 -10.73
CA ARG A 595 -27.80 3.13 -11.55
C ARG A 595 -26.39 3.69 -11.65
N ASN A 596 -25.41 3.14 -10.91
CA ASN A 596 -24.08 3.69 -10.73
C ASN A 596 -24.13 5.14 -10.21
N VAL A 597 -24.94 5.41 -9.19
CA VAL A 597 -25.14 6.74 -8.60
C VAL A 597 -24.84 6.68 -7.10
N VAL A 598 -24.14 7.70 -6.62
CA VAL A 598 -23.92 7.97 -5.19
C VAL A 598 -24.60 9.29 -4.84
N ARG A 599 -25.30 9.31 -3.71
CA ARG A 599 -25.83 10.51 -3.05
C ARG A 599 -25.19 10.63 -1.69
N ALA A 600 -24.77 11.82 -1.33
CA ALA A 600 -24.16 12.09 -0.04
C ALA A 600 -24.73 13.36 0.57
N THR A 601 -24.87 13.36 1.91
CA THR A 601 -25.19 14.55 2.68
C THR A 601 -24.04 14.84 3.63
N VAL A 602 -23.18 15.79 3.24
CA VAL A 602 -22.06 16.22 4.08
C VAL A 602 -22.54 17.32 5.01
N THR A 603 -22.61 17.03 6.30
CA THR A 603 -23.00 17.97 7.35
C THR A 603 -21.77 18.40 8.15
N VAL A 604 -21.51 19.70 8.17
CA VAL A 604 -20.39 20.30 8.92
C VAL A 604 -20.96 21.14 10.05
N THR A 605 -20.68 20.74 11.29
CA THR A 605 -21.03 21.49 12.49
C THR A 605 -19.78 22.13 13.09
N VAL A 606 -19.80 23.43 13.29
CA VAL A 606 -18.74 24.19 13.95
C VAL A 606 -19.26 24.72 15.28
N GLU A 607 -18.59 24.36 16.36
CA GLU A 607 -18.85 24.82 17.71
C GLU A 607 -17.76 25.77 18.17
N ASN A 608 -18.12 26.91 18.68
CA ASN A 608 -17.22 27.96 19.13
C ASN A 608 -17.25 28.08 20.67
N THR A 609 -16.17 27.66 21.31
CA THR A 609 -16.00 27.71 22.77
C THR A 609 -15.30 28.98 23.24
N ALA A 610 -15.05 29.94 22.34
CA ALA A 610 -14.38 31.20 22.71
C ALA A 610 -15.30 32.07 23.59
N PRO A 611 -14.76 32.81 24.56
CA PRO A 611 -15.49 33.81 25.33
C PRO A 611 -15.70 35.09 24.51
N GLU A 612 -16.75 35.85 24.85
CA GLU A 612 -17.00 37.17 24.26
C GLU A 612 -16.00 38.24 24.72
N ARG A 613 -15.38 38.06 25.89
CA ARG A 613 -14.50 39.03 26.56
C ARG A 613 -13.38 38.36 27.33
N GLY A 614 -12.39 39.16 27.75
CA GLY A 614 -11.31 38.71 28.64
C GLY A 614 -10.07 38.17 27.91
N LEU A 615 -10.10 38.14 26.57
CA LEU A 615 -8.93 37.79 25.77
C LEU A 615 -8.50 38.95 24.86
N PRO A 616 -7.22 39.00 24.44
CA PRO A 616 -6.74 40.04 23.53
C PRO A 616 -7.49 40.04 22.19
N LEU A 617 -7.65 41.23 21.58
CA LEU A 617 -8.33 41.38 20.30
C LEU A 617 -7.66 40.60 19.15
N ILE A 618 -6.38 40.27 19.25
CA ILE A 618 -5.72 39.40 18.27
C ILE A 618 -6.28 37.96 18.33
N VAL A 619 -6.83 37.55 19.48
CA VAL A 619 -7.42 36.22 19.67
C VAL A 619 -8.89 36.24 19.31
N ILE A 620 -9.68 37.09 19.95
CA ILE A 620 -11.15 37.07 19.83
C ILE A 620 -11.75 38.26 19.07
N GLY A 621 -10.95 39.26 18.67
CA GLY A 621 -11.41 40.37 17.85
C GLY A 621 -11.82 39.88 16.45
N ASN A 622 -12.77 40.61 15.84
CA ASN A 622 -13.22 40.29 14.47
C ASN A 622 -13.12 41.54 13.60
N ARG A 623 -12.27 41.48 12.56
CA ARG A 623 -11.93 42.63 11.70
C ARG A 623 -12.93 42.86 10.55
N ILE A 624 -13.90 41.99 10.39
CA ILE A 624 -14.98 42.17 9.41
C ILE A 624 -16.27 42.71 10.01
N GLY A 625 -16.20 43.29 11.20
CA GLY A 625 -17.32 44.01 11.84
C GLY A 625 -18.29 43.15 12.62
N LYS A 626 -17.94 41.90 12.95
CA LYS A 626 -18.75 41.05 13.84
C LYS A 626 -18.34 41.26 15.29
N PRO A 627 -19.23 40.93 16.27
CA PRO A 627 -18.91 41.01 17.70
C PRO A 627 -17.63 40.22 18.04
N ALA A 628 -16.92 40.67 19.08
CA ALA A 628 -15.78 39.91 19.62
C ALA A 628 -16.22 38.51 20.03
N GLY A 629 -15.37 37.52 19.90
CA GLY A 629 -15.67 36.12 20.15
C GLY A 629 -16.42 35.43 19.01
N THR A 630 -16.80 36.12 17.92
CA THR A 630 -17.41 35.49 16.74
C THR A 630 -16.34 34.92 15.84
N ASN A 631 -16.42 33.64 15.53
CA ASN A 631 -15.66 33.00 14.45
C ASN A 631 -16.37 33.23 13.11
N SER A 632 -15.73 33.95 12.21
CA SER A 632 -16.22 34.11 10.85
C SER A 632 -15.36 33.23 9.93
N THR A 633 -15.94 32.18 9.40
CA THR A 633 -15.22 31.17 8.61
C THR A 633 -15.87 30.90 7.26
N LYS A 634 -15.04 30.56 6.27
CA LYS A 634 -15.44 29.91 5.01
C LYS A 634 -15.27 28.41 5.20
N VAL A 635 -16.35 27.66 5.07
CA VAL A 635 -16.30 26.19 5.00
C VAL A 635 -16.29 25.78 3.54
N SER A 636 -15.35 24.91 3.14
CA SER A 636 -15.20 24.40 1.77
C SER A 636 -15.25 22.88 1.77
N VAL A 637 -16.07 22.29 0.91
CA VAL A 637 -16.19 20.83 0.71
C VAL A 637 -15.61 20.48 -0.66
N TYR A 638 -14.55 19.69 -0.66
CA TYR A 638 -13.91 19.13 -1.85
C TYR A 638 -14.46 17.71 -2.10
N THR A 639 -15.05 17.48 -3.28
CA THR A 639 -15.70 16.21 -3.64
C THR A 639 -15.75 16.02 -5.17
N PRO A 640 -15.77 14.79 -5.71
CA PRO A 640 -16.09 14.56 -7.12
C PRO A 640 -17.59 14.73 -7.44
N LEU A 641 -18.47 14.69 -6.42
CA LEU A 641 -19.91 14.75 -6.58
C LEU A 641 -20.40 16.18 -6.92
N ARG A 642 -21.56 16.27 -7.57
CA ARG A 642 -22.21 17.53 -7.89
C ARG A 642 -23.13 17.99 -6.78
N LEU A 643 -23.15 19.29 -6.53
CA LEU A 643 -24.03 19.88 -5.54
C LEU A 643 -25.48 19.89 -6.02
N VAL A 644 -26.37 19.42 -5.17
CA VAL A 644 -27.81 19.52 -5.30
C VAL A 644 -28.31 20.75 -4.54
N ASP A 645 -27.98 20.85 -3.24
CA ASP A 645 -28.38 21.98 -2.40
C ASP A 645 -27.40 22.26 -1.24
N VAL A 646 -27.47 23.46 -0.65
CA VAL A 646 -26.75 23.86 0.57
C VAL A 646 -27.69 24.57 1.51
N THR A 647 -27.77 24.06 2.74
CA THR A 647 -28.64 24.63 3.78
C THR A 647 -27.90 24.87 5.09
N SER A 648 -28.32 25.88 5.86
CA SER A 648 -27.93 26.06 7.25
C SER A 648 -29.19 26.12 8.10
N GLY A 649 -29.28 25.25 9.11
CA GLY A 649 -30.51 25.12 9.90
C GLY A 649 -31.76 24.80 9.06
N GLY A 650 -31.60 24.10 7.94
CA GLY A 650 -32.67 23.79 6.99
C GLY A 650 -33.07 24.95 6.05
N THR A 651 -32.40 26.09 6.14
CA THR A 651 -32.65 27.25 5.25
C THR A 651 -31.57 27.31 4.17
N PRO A 652 -31.90 27.45 2.86
CA PRO A 652 -30.93 27.65 1.81
C PRO A 652 -30.04 28.87 2.05
N ILE A 653 -28.72 28.71 1.87
CA ILE A 653 -27.74 29.79 2.05
C ILE A 653 -26.93 30.04 0.77
N GLY A 654 -26.28 31.21 0.73
CA GLY A 654 -25.38 31.57 -0.37
C GLY A 654 -24.20 30.61 -0.47
N ARG A 655 -23.88 30.18 -1.69
CA ARG A 655 -22.84 29.19 -2.01
C ARG A 655 -21.91 29.66 -3.11
N GLY A 656 -20.64 29.27 -3.00
CA GLY A 656 -19.69 29.28 -4.13
C GLY A 656 -19.53 27.88 -4.70
N ALA A 657 -19.26 27.77 -5.98
CA ALA A 657 -18.95 26.52 -6.65
C ALA A 657 -17.76 26.72 -7.60
N PHE A 658 -16.72 25.93 -7.42
CA PHE A 658 -15.47 26.02 -8.16
C PHE A 658 -15.01 24.64 -8.61
N ARG A 659 -14.03 24.61 -9.50
CA ARG A 659 -13.35 23.39 -9.92
C ARG A 659 -11.86 23.51 -9.67
N GLU A 660 -11.31 22.66 -8.79
CA GLU A 660 -9.91 22.67 -8.39
C GLU A 660 -9.39 21.25 -8.27
N TYR A 661 -8.18 20.99 -8.73
CA TYR A 661 -7.51 19.67 -8.58
C TYR A 661 -8.36 18.48 -9.03
N GLY A 662 -9.14 18.64 -10.10
CA GLY A 662 -10.03 17.60 -10.64
C GLY A 662 -11.33 17.38 -9.86
N ARG A 663 -11.61 18.20 -8.82
CA ARG A 663 -12.76 18.09 -7.90
C ARG A 663 -13.67 19.32 -8.01
N TRP A 664 -14.90 19.16 -7.54
CA TRP A 664 -15.75 20.29 -7.18
C TRP A 664 -15.35 20.79 -5.79
N VAL A 665 -15.49 22.09 -5.61
CA VAL A 665 -15.32 22.77 -4.32
C VAL A 665 -16.56 23.63 -4.09
N TYR A 666 -17.29 23.28 -3.05
CA TYR A 666 -18.49 24.03 -2.64
C TYR A 666 -18.21 24.76 -1.35
N THR A 667 -18.54 26.06 -1.31
CA THR A 667 -18.21 26.92 -0.17
C THR A 667 -19.44 27.53 0.45
N ALA A 668 -19.44 27.63 1.77
CA ALA A 668 -20.43 28.35 2.56
C ALA A 668 -19.74 29.26 3.58
N LEU A 669 -20.36 30.39 3.92
CA LEU A 669 -19.86 31.34 4.91
C LEU A 669 -20.67 31.19 6.18
N LEU A 670 -19.97 31.00 7.31
CA LEU A 670 -20.56 30.88 8.63
C LEU A 670 -20.02 31.97 9.56
N ASP A 671 -20.89 32.52 10.40
CA ASP A 671 -20.53 33.36 11.53
C ASP A 671 -21.01 32.66 12.81
N VAL A 672 -20.06 32.07 13.55
CA VAL A 672 -20.35 31.27 14.76
C VAL A 672 -20.14 32.18 15.98
N PRO A 673 -21.16 32.60 16.69
CA PRO A 673 -21.03 33.49 17.85
C PRO A 673 -20.26 32.79 18.99
N ALA A 674 -19.75 33.58 19.93
CA ALA A 674 -19.13 33.08 21.15
C ALA A 674 -20.09 32.13 21.91
N GLY A 675 -19.58 30.94 22.29
CA GLY A 675 -20.37 29.89 22.95
C GLY A 675 -21.45 29.27 22.05
N GLY A 676 -21.49 29.62 20.75
CA GLY A 676 -22.51 29.18 19.81
C GLY A 676 -22.07 28.00 18.95
N ARG A 677 -23.04 27.55 18.14
CA ARG A 677 -22.87 26.45 17.18
C ARG A 677 -23.61 26.79 15.90
N GLU A 678 -22.95 26.51 14.76
CA GLU A 678 -23.58 26.63 13.44
C GLU A 678 -23.36 25.35 12.64
N THR A 679 -24.33 25.00 11.81
CA THR A 679 -24.32 23.79 11.01
C THR A 679 -24.66 24.10 9.54
N VAL A 680 -23.89 23.57 8.62
CA VAL A 680 -24.16 23.61 7.18
C VAL A 680 -24.21 22.21 6.63
N ALA A 681 -25.19 21.94 5.77
CA ALA A 681 -25.35 20.67 5.06
C ALA A 681 -25.23 20.88 3.55
N PHE A 682 -24.46 20.02 2.89
CA PHE A 682 -24.27 19.97 1.44
C PHE A 682 -24.87 18.67 0.92
N GLU A 683 -25.94 18.77 0.13
CA GLU A 683 -26.51 17.63 -0.58
C GLU A 683 -25.83 17.45 -1.91
N LEU A 684 -25.29 16.25 -2.14
CA LEU A 684 -24.41 15.92 -3.25
C LEU A 684 -24.94 14.70 -4.02
N GLU A 685 -24.75 14.68 -5.34
CA GLU A 685 -25.07 13.51 -6.17
C GLU A 685 -24.05 13.38 -7.31
N GLY A 686 -23.70 12.15 -7.67
CA GLY A 686 -22.82 11.90 -8.82
C GLY A 686 -22.85 10.49 -9.33
N ALA A 687 -22.48 10.32 -10.61
CA ALA A 687 -22.25 9.00 -11.19
C ALA A 687 -20.87 8.49 -10.80
N MET A 688 -20.81 7.18 -10.45
CA MET A 688 -19.59 6.52 -10.01
C MET A 688 -19.55 5.06 -10.47
N ASP A 689 -18.40 4.54 -10.87
CA ASP A 689 -18.24 3.13 -11.20
C ASP A 689 -18.21 2.27 -9.92
N LEU A 690 -19.29 1.54 -9.69
CA LEU A 690 -19.51 0.75 -8.48
C LEU A 690 -19.31 -0.77 -8.71
N ARG A 691 -18.75 -1.18 -9.87
CA ARG A 691 -18.54 -2.60 -10.20
C ARG A 691 -17.56 -3.31 -9.27
N ALA A 692 -16.56 -2.61 -8.78
CA ALA A 692 -15.57 -3.13 -7.83
C ALA A 692 -15.93 -2.86 -6.36
N GLY A 693 -17.08 -2.24 -6.08
CA GLY A 693 -17.48 -1.73 -4.78
C GLY A 693 -17.47 -0.20 -4.72
N TYR A 694 -17.69 0.35 -3.55
CA TYR A 694 -17.60 1.78 -3.31
C TYR A 694 -16.33 2.09 -2.51
N HIS A 695 -15.61 3.12 -2.92
CA HIS A 695 -14.39 3.59 -2.29
C HIS A 695 -14.50 5.07 -1.97
N LEU A 696 -14.14 5.46 -0.74
CA LEU A 696 -14.09 6.84 -0.26
C LEU A 696 -12.73 7.13 0.36
N ASP A 697 -12.09 8.19 -0.10
CA ASP A 697 -10.91 8.79 0.55
C ASP A 697 -11.33 10.05 1.30
N VAL A 698 -10.95 10.17 2.58
CA VAL A 698 -11.17 11.37 3.40
C VAL A 698 -9.83 11.97 3.80
N VAL A 699 -9.59 13.23 3.44
CA VAL A 699 -8.31 13.92 3.70
C VAL A 699 -8.50 15.04 4.72
N PRO A 700 -7.81 14.99 5.88
CA PRO A 700 -7.93 15.98 6.95
C PRO A 700 -7.36 17.33 6.57
N GLN A 701 -7.85 18.38 7.25
CA GLN A 701 -7.16 19.65 7.40
C GLN A 701 -6.40 19.63 8.72
N PRO A 702 -5.09 19.98 8.74
CA PRO A 702 -4.38 20.15 10.02
C PRO A 702 -4.98 21.33 10.80
N LEU A 703 -5.64 21.03 11.88
CA LEU A 703 -6.32 21.97 12.77
C LEU A 703 -5.73 21.91 14.17
N VAL A 704 -5.97 22.93 14.99
CA VAL A 704 -5.64 22.90 16.44
C VAL A 704 -6.44 21.78 17.13
N ASN A 705 -7.72 21.69 16.83
CA ASN A 705 -8.60 20.61 17.29
C ASN A 705 -9.03 19.82 16.06
N ALA A 706 -8.58 18.58 15.94
CA ALA A 706 -8.91 17.72 14.82
C ALA A 706 -10.42 17.45 14.71
N ASP A 707 -10.91 17.21 13.51
CA ASP A 707 -12.31 16.94 13.25
C ASP A 707 -12.79 15.65 13.90
N HIS A 708 -14.05 15.65 14.33
CA HIS A 708 -14.80 14.42 14.56
C HIS A 708 -15.46 13.98 13.25
N LEU A 709 -14.98 12.88 12.66
CA LEU A 709 -15.52 12.31 11.42
C LEU A 709 -16.54 11.21 11.72
N ARG A 710 -17.68 11.28 11.06
CA ARG A 710 -18.71 10.23 11.04
C ARG A 710 -19.13 9.96 9.61
N VAL A 711 -18.82 8.79 9.07
CA VAL A 711 -19.29 8.35 7.76
C VAL A 711 -20.25 7.18 7.94
N ARG A 712 -21.37 7.21 7.25
CA ARG A 712 -22.33 6.11 7.19
C ARG A 712 -22.66 5.82 5.74
N THR A 713 -22.64 4.55 5.37
CA THR A 713 -23.04 4.14 4.03
C THR A 713 -24.26 3.24 4.06
N HIS A 714 -25.16 3.48 3.14
CA HIS A 714 -26.38 2.71 2.90
C HIS A 714 -26.48 2.31 1.45
N ALA A 715 -27.01 1.12 1.17
CA ALA A 715 -27.38 0.77 -0.18
C ALA A 715 -28.89 0.90 -0.38
N VAL A 716 -29.32 1.20 -1.61
CA VAL A 716 -30.72 1.21 -1.98
C VAL A 716 -31.33 -0.19 -1.86
N THR A 717 -32.67 -0.29 -1.78
CA THR A 717 -33.42 -1.56 -1.71
C THR A 717 -32.97 -2.54 -2.78
N GLY A 718 -32.76 -3.80 -2.39
CA GLY A 718 -32.24 -4.88 -3.25
C GLY A 718 -30.71 -5.04 -3.22
N TRP A 719 -30.00 -4.21 -2.44
CA TRP A 719 -28.56 -4.29 -2.23
C TRP A 719 -28.21 -4.16 -0.75
N LYS A 720 -27.08 -4.75 -0.37
CA LYS A 720 -26.49 -4.66 0.96
C LYS A 720 -25.05 -4.18 0.89
N VAL A 721 -24.65 -3.45 1.90
CA VAL A 721 -23.26 -3.05 2.14
C VAL A 721 -22.56 -4.02 3.10
N SER A 722 -21.24 -4.15 3.00
CA SER A 722 -20.43 -4.95 3.93
C SER A 722 -20.54 -4.43 5.37
N ALA A 723 -20.15 -5.25 6.35
CA ALA A 723 -20.20 -4.91 7.78
C ALA A 723 -19.30 -3.72 8.18
N THR A 724 -18.31 -3.36 7.36
CA THR A 724 -17.37 -2.25 7.59
C THR A 724 -17.80 -0.96 6.87
N ALA A 725 -19.07 -0.64 6.90
CA ALA A 725 -19.65 0.46 6.12
C ALA A 725 -19.73 1.80 6.88
N THR A 726 -18.90 2.00 7.91
CA THR A 726 -18.92 3.21 8.75
C THR A 726 -17.53 3.62 9.21
N ILE A 727 -17.30 4.95 9.32
CA ILE A 727 -16.19 5.55 10.07
C ILE A 727 -16.76 6.34 11.24
N ASN A 728 -16.10 6.30 12.39
CA ASN A 728 -16.37 7.17 13.54
C ASN A 728 -15.04 7.36 14.29
N SER A 729 -14.32 8.40 13.94
CA SER A 729 -12.94 8.63 14.38
C SER A 729 -12.65 10.12 14.60
N VAL A 730 -11.51 10.40 15.20
CA VAL A 730 -10.87 11.72 15.11
C VAL A 730 -10.08 11.75 13.80
N LEU A 731 -10.38 12.70 12.94
CA LEU A 731 -9.78 12.84 11.62
C LEU A 731 -8.50 13.69 11.69
N ASP A 732 -7.42 13.10 12.14
CA ASP A 732 -6.07 13.70 12.16
C ASP A 732 -5.18 13.17 11.01
N VAL A 733 -5.45 11.96 10.54
CA VAL A 733 -4.78 11.35 9.39
C VAL A 733 -5.79 11.02 8.28
N PRO A 734 -5.35 10.81 7.02
CA PRO A 734 -6.25 10.36 5.96
C PRO A 734 -6.93 9.03 6.30
N GLU A 735 -8.24 8.98 6.06
CA GLU A 735 -9.09 7.80 6.28
C GLU A 735 -9.57 7.25 4.95
N HIS A 736 -9.73 5.92 4.89
CA HIS A 736 -10.19 5.19 3.71
C HIS A 736 -11.34 4.27 4.07
N LEU A 737 -12.36 4.23 3.22
CA LEU A 737 -13.50 3.35 3.37
C LEU A 737 -13.74 2.54 2.10
N ASP A 738 -13.60 1.22 2.19
CA ASP A 738 -13.92 0.27 1.12
C ASP A 738 -15.20 -0.50 1.47
N VAL A 739 -16.21 -0.40 0.62
CA VAL A 739 -17.50 -1.03 0.82
C VAL A 739 -17.80 -2.02 -0.29
N LEU A 740 -17.90 -3.29 0.05
CA LEU A 740 -18.40 -4.31 -0.87
C LEU A 740 -19.93 -4.23 -0.98
N LEU A 741 -20.41 -4.31 -2.21
CA LEU A 741 -21.82 -4.22 -2.55
C LEU A 741 -22.32 -5.61 -2.98
N VAL A 742 -23.27 -6.15 -2.25
CA VAL A 742 -23.83 -7.50 -2.50
C VAL A 742 -25.32 -7.37 -2.82
N ARG A 743 -25.76 -8.06 -3.85
CA ARG A 743 -27.19 -8.09 -4.19
C ARG A 743 -27.95 -8.94 -3.18
N ASP A 744 -29.12 -8.47 -2.73
CA ASP A 744 -29.97 -9.24 -1.82
C ASP A 744 -30.29 -10.62 -2.40
N GLY A 745 -30.09 -11.68 -1.58
CA GLY A 745 -30.33 -13.06 -1.97
C GLY A 745 -29.16 -13.80 -2.63
N MET A 746 -27.99 -13.16 -2.83
CA MET A 746 -26.75 -13.87 -3.18
C MET A 746 -25.95 -14.20 -1.91
N PRO A 747 -25.35 -15.41 -1.81
CA PRO A 747 -24.42 -15.69 -0.71
C PRO A 747 -23.19 -14.76 -0.80
N SER A 748 -22.78 -14.23 0.35
CA SER A 748 -21.62 -13.36 0.54
C SER A 748 -20.29 -14.06 0.19
#